data_ae1a4ac7b7ef8f5ac0b97b347db1f704
#
_entry.id   ae1a4ac7b7ef8f5ac0b97b347db1f704
#
_cell.length_a   1.000
_cell.length_b   1.000
_cell.length_c   1.000
_cell.angle_alpha   90.00
_cell.angle_beta   90.00
_cell.angle_gamma   90.00
#
_symmetry.space_group_name_H-M   'P 1'
#
loop_
_entity.id
_entity.type
_entity.pdbx_description
1 polymer ?
#
loop_
_entity_poly.entity_id
_entity_poly.type
_entity_poly.pdbx_seq_one_letter_code
_entity_poly.pdbx_strand_id
1 'polypeptide(L)'
;MIQGSTFPTKGEQRALVILVEYQDVKFNLENPLDYFTRMLNEEGFSDYRATGSARDFFIYSSSGQFTPQFDVYGPVTLQYEQAYYGGNDAFGQDQAPQRMVIEACRQLNPEIDFSQYDLDNDQYIDNVFIFYAGQGEASGGSSDCVWPHSWEVEIAEMGSQHIFDNVHLNRYACSNEWELSALGYGYRPVGIGTFIHEFSHVMGLPDLYSTQYVEDTFTPGAWSVMDYGPYNNDGCTPPQYSIFERSALGYINPPELTGIKNISLNTVDKNDGYIIPTSDPDEYFLIENRQQKEWDTYIPGHGMLVWHIDYNEQIWASNTVNNDPSHYHIDIIEADGSQSEDSRDGDCFPGASAVTALTGDRLISWDGHNNDLTLTDIAEKEGKILFRLNGGEDDIDATTALPPQNILAGGFTARWMPVEGATGYTISVYAKDETDKAVYVSGYENLFVGNTTCYEIKGLTPSSTYYYNVKVEDGLYGSSPSNEIEVTTLDPTIDYFAPTALDAKEITDKSFVAVWEQMNDATDYYIDVFTQIPGTPSTDIVDFSKGAGNLPEGWSSTTQNTYGMSSYSGEQPPSLRLSSDGHSISSPVYDKDIVNLEFWIRGNQTGDKERLVLDALIDSEWHTINSYPITTQAGGQQISQDFSDIPGVRQIRLTFNRIEKGSAAIDDIHLQWGIPMIDVPLNEYTQKPTGNVQCLKIENLQPSTDYFYRITASDGNLTSLPSNIVKVRTLDTPSRVPATPEKVLIVSANGKELTTSLPVTVYDIAGRIIAVDVCSAKLPSAGIYLIRTDGLPVQKIIIF
;
A
#
# COMPACT_ATOMS: atom_id res chain seq x y z
N MET A 1 -26.44 -10.41 -8.83
CA MET A 1 -26.68 -9.53 -10.01
C MET A 1 -28.05 -8.93 -9.87
N ILE A 2 -28.14 -7.61 -9.87
CA ILE A 2 -29.45 -6.93 -9.84
C ILE A 2 -30.12 -7.22 -11.19
N GLN A 3 -31.29 -7.87 -11.15
CA GLN A 3 -32.12 -8.04 -12.34
C GLN A 3 -32.93 -6.74 -12.54
N GLY A 4 -32.81 -6.12 -13.68
CA GLY A 4 -33.62 -4.98 -14.06
C GLY A 4 -32.90 -3.72 -14.57
N SER A 5 -31.59 -3.65 -14.45
CA SER A 5 -30.83 -2.58 -15.13
C SER A 5 -30.74 -2.89 -16.62
N THR A 6 -31.18 -1.95 -17.45
CA THR A 6 -30.95 -1.97 -18.89
C THR A 6 -29.67 -1.21 -19.24
N PHE A 7 -29.20 -0.32 -18.37
CA PHE A 7 -27.98 0.44 -18.59
C PHE A 7 -26.73 -0.38 -18.26
N PRO A 8 -25.77 -0.51 -19.21
CA PRO A 8 -24.55 -1.27 -18.96
C PRO A 8 -23.67 -0.63 -17.88
N THR A 9 -23.33 -1.40 -16.86
CA THR A 9 -22.53 -0.92 -15.71
C THR A 9 -21.01 -0.94 -15.92
N LYS A 10 -20.52 -1.38 -17.10
CA LYS A 10 -19.08 -1.54 -17.41
C LYS A 10 -18.70 -0.98 -18.77
N GLY A 11 -17.43 -0.62 -18.91
CA GLY A 11 -16.86 -0.11 -20.15
C GLY A 11 -17.11 1.37 -20.41
N GLU A 12 -16.81 1.81 -21.62
CA GLU A 12 -17.08 3.17 -22.08
C GLU A 12 -18.54 3.22 -22.55
N GLN A 13 -19.40 3.95 -21.85
CA GLN A 13 -20.83 4.06 -22.13
C GLN A 13 -21.22 5.51 -22.34
N ARG A 14 -22.17 5.75 -23.25
CA ARG A 14 -22.74 7.07 -23.49
C ARG A 14 -24.07 7.20 -22.80
N ALA A 15 -24.30 8.31 -22.12
CA ALA A 15 -25.57 8.61 -21.47
C ALA A 15 -26.09 9.97 -21.93
N LEU A 16 -27.39 10.02 -22.23
CA LEU A 16 -28.03 11.21 -22.72
C LEU A 16 -28.51 12.12 -21.58
N VAL A 17 -28.11 13.38 -21.63
CA VAL A 17 -28.52 14.42 -20.68
C VAL A 17 -29.09 15.60 -21.46
N ILE A 18 -30.28 16.07 -21.06
CA ILE A 18 -30.95 17.20 -21.71
C ILE A 18 -31.25 18.30 -20.66
N LEU A 19 -30.89 19.51 -21.01
CA LEU A 19 -31.20 20.68 -20.19
C LEU A 19 -32.56 21.26 -20.65
N VAL A 20 -33.47 21.50 -19.69
CA VAL A 20 -34.76 22.07 -19.98
C VAL A 20 -35.04 23.32 -19.15
N GLU A 21 -35.76 24.28 -19.73
CA GLU A 21 -36.26 25.46 -19.04
C GLU A 21 -37.73 25.64 -19.32
N TYR A 22 -38.47 26.20 -18.36
CA TYR A 22 -39.88 26.45 -18.46
C TYR A 22 -40.18 27.78 -19.15
N GLN A 23 -41.45 28.09 -19.42
CA GLN A 23 -41.82 29.43 -19.94
C GLN A 23 -41.51 30.53 -18.94
N ASP A 24 -41.74 30.30 -17.67
CA ASP A 24 -41.64 31.21 -16.55
C ASP A 24 -40.37 31.09 -15.74
N VAL A 25 -39.65 29.95 -15.80
CA VAL A 25 -38.41 29.72 -15.08
C VAL A 25 -37.29 29.39 -16.06
N LYS A 26 -36.22 30.21 -16.03
CA LYS A 26 -35.03 30.05 -16.87
C LYS A 26 -33.83 29.64 -16.01
N PHE A 27 -32.79 29.11 -16.64
CA PHE A 27 -31.53 28.82 -15.95
C PHE A 27 -30.97 30.07 -15.31
N ASN A 28 -30.51 29.98 -14.07
CA ASN A 28 -29.78 31.00 -13.36
C ASN A 28 -28.32 31.11 -13.82
N LEU A 29 -27.77 29.98 -14.29
CA LEU A 29 -26.43 29.92 -14.88
C LEU A 29 -26.38 30.70 -16.20
N GLU A 30 -25.34 31.52 -16.39
CA GLU A 30 -25.14 32.28 -17.62
C GLU A 30 -24.92 31.37 -18.85
N ASN A 31 -24.23 30.24 -18.65
CA ASN A 31 -23.95 29.24 -19.70
C ASN A 31 -24.21 27.84 -19.18
N PRO A 32 -25.48 27.40 -19.03
CA PRO A 32 -25.81 26.11 -18.42
C PRO A 32 -25.26 24.92 -19.20
N LEU A 33 -25.22 24.97 -20.54
CA LEU A 33 -24.68 23.89 -21.33
C LEU A 33 -23.19 23.63 -21.04
N ASP A 34 -22.39 24.67 -20.98
CA ASP A 34 -20.97 24.56 -20.63
C ASP A 34 -20.79 24.05 -19.21
N TYR A 35 -21.52 24.64 -18.25
CA TYR A 35 -21.43 24.24 -16.86
C TYR A 35 -21.75 22.75 -16.63
N PHE A 36 -22.91 22.28 -17.10
CA PHE A 36 -23.34 20.89 -16.94
C PHE A 36 -22.46 19.92 -17.74
N THR A 37 -21.96 20.32 -18.91
CA THR A 37 -20.99 19.50 -19.66
C THR A 37 -19.71 19.29 -18.85
N ARG A 38 -19.20 20.33 -18.21
CA ARG A 38 -18.00 20.27 -17.37
C ARG A 38 -18.29 19.50 -16.07
N MET A 39 -19.39 19.82 -15.38
CA MET A 39 -19.79 19.17 -14.12
C MET A 39 -19.92 17.63 -14.28
N LEU A 40 -20.37 17.19 -15.44
CA LEU A 40 -20.56 15.77 -15.71
C LEU A 40 -19.31 15.07 -16.26
N ASN A 41 -18.41 15.77 -16.98
CA ASN A 41 -17.36 15.12 -17.77
C ASN A 41 -15.94 15.62 -17.55
N GLU A 42 -15.72 16.83 -17.00
CA GLU A 42 -14.38 17.44 -16.91
C GLU A 42 -13.56 16.72 -15.83
N GLU A 43 -12.40 16.18 -16.21
CA GLU A 43 -11.47 15.59 -15.27
C GLU A 43 -11.00 16.62 -14.23
N GLY A 44 -11.18 16.31 -12.95
CA GLY A 44 -10.81 17.20 -11.85
C GLY A 44 -11.70 18.43 -11.72
N PHE A 45 -12.95 18.37 -12.16
CA PHE A 45 -13.93 19.44 -11.94
C PHE A 45 -13.98 19.87 -10.47
N SER A 46 -13.85 21.17 -10.21
CA SER A 46 -13.71 21.68 -8.84
C SER A 46 -14.54 22.93 -8.53
N ASP A 47 -15.46 23.32 -9.43
CA ASP A 47 -16.36 24.44 -9.18
C ASP A 47 -17.20 24.13 -7.92
N TYR A 48 -17.47 25.16 -7.12
CA TYR A 48 -18.24 25.04 -5.87
C TYR A 48 -17.73 23.98 -4.88
N ARG A 49 -16.42 23.69 -4.87
CA ARG A 49 -15.74 22.72 -4.01
C ARG A 49 -16.03 21.25 -4.34
N ALA A 50 -16.37 20.96 -5.57
CA ALA A 50 -16.51 19.58 -6.04
C ALA A 50 -15.16 18.84 -5.96
N THR A 51 -15.21 17.55 -5.64
CA THR A 51 -14.04 16.67 -5.63
C THR A 51 -13.66 16.22 -7.03
N GLY A 52 -14.62 16.22 -7.96
CA GLY A 52 -14.46 15.85 -9.34
C GLY A 52 -15.78 15.98 -10.08
N SER A 53 -15.81 15.60 -11.35
CA SER A 53 -17.03 15.45 -12.15
C SER A 53 -17.79 14.16 -11.81
N ALA A 54 -19.03 14.04 -12.32
CA ALA A 54 -19.77 12.77 -12.22
C ALA A 54 -18.99 11.62 -12.89
N ARG A 55 -18.35 11.88 -14.02
CA ARG A 55 -17.47 10.91 -14.69
C ARG A 55 -16.30 10.49 -13.81
N ASP A 56 -15.65 11.42 -13.12
CA ASP A 56 -14.57 11.09 -12.17
C ASP A 56 -15.08 10.21 -11.04
N PHE A 57 -16.27 10.50 -10.50
CA PHE A 57 -16.91 9.67 -9.47
C PHE A 57 -17.11 8.23 -9.93
N PHE A 58 -17.70 8.03 -11.11
CA PHE A 58 -17.97 6.68 -11.61
C PHE A 58 -16.68 5.91 -11.94
N ILE A 59 -15.68 6.57 -12.52
CA ILE A 59 -14.36 5.98 -12.75
C ILE A 59 -13.73 5.53 -11.43
N TYR A 60 -13.73 6.40 -10.43
CA TYR A 60 -13.15 6.11 -9.11
C TYR A 60 -13.93 4.98 -8.41
N SER A 61 -15.23 5.10 -8.31
CA SER A 61 -16.10 4.16 -7.59
C SER A 61 -16.18 2.78 -8.27
N SER A 62 -15.90 2.68 -9.57
CA SER A 62 -15.82 1.40 -10.28
C SER A 62 -14.40 0.84 -10.39
N SER A 63 -13.39 1.52 -9.83
CA SER A 63 -11.97 1.22 -10.06
C SER A 63 -11.63 1.17 -11.56
N GLY A 64 -12.16 2.12 -12.33
CA GLY A 64 -11.94 2.25 -13.77
C GLY A 64 -12.71 1.25 -14.65
N GLN A 65 -13.58 0.42 -14.07
CA GLN A 65 -14.36 -0.55 -14.87
C GLN A 65 -15.52 0.09 -15.63
N PHE A 66 -15.99 1.27 -15.19
CA PHE A 66 -17.06 2.02 -15.84
C PHE A 66 -16.58 3.45 -16.12
N THR A 67 -16.64 3.87 -17.39
CA THR A 67 -16.14 5.16 -17.87
C THR A 67 -17.22 5.85 -18.70
N PRO A 68 -18.26 6.42 -18.04
CA PRO A 68 -19.36 7.06 -18.76
C PRO A 68 -18.90 8.33 -19.47
N GLN A 69 -19.57 8.64 -20.57
CA GLN A 69 -19.52 9.91 -21.26
C GLN A 69 -20.95 10.46 -21.30
N PHE A 70 -21.15 11.62 -20.70
CA PHE A 70 -22.46 12.27 -20.65
C PHE A 70 -22.58 13.28 -21.79
N ASP A 71 -23.48 13.00 -22.72
CA ASP A 71 -23.75 13.88 -23.86
C ASP A 71 -24.82 14.88 -23.48
N VAL A 72 -24.45 16.14 -23.30
CA VAL A 72 -25.35 17.18 -22.81
C VAL A 72 -25.88 18.01 -23.96
N TYR A 73 -27.21 18.14 -24.04
CA TYR A 73 -27.90 18.93 -25.07
C TYR A 73 -28.82 19.98 -24.46
N GLY A 74 -29.21 20.96 -25.23
CA GLY A 74 -30.11 22.03 -24.79
C GLY A 74 -29.35 23.31 -24.39
N PRO A 75 -29.93 24.23 -23.57
CA PRO A 75 -31.29 24.09 -23.01
C PRO A 75 -32.41 24.27 -24.06
N VAL A 76 -33.47 23.48 -23.89
CA VAL A 76 -34.71 23.62 -24.63
C VAL A 76 -35.77 24.26 -23.75
N THR A 77 -36.57 25.19 -24.33
CA THR A 77 -37.70 25.78 -23.62
C THR A 77 -38.95 24.94 -23.81
N LEU A 78 -39.52 24.45 -22.70
CA LEU A 78 -40.76 23.68 -22.70
C LEU A 78 -41.97 24.56 -23.00
N GLN A 79 -43.10 23.92 -23.35
CA GLN A 79 -44.31 24.59 -23.84
C GLN A 79 -45.06 25.33 -22.72
N TYR A 80 -45.00 24.86 -21.47
CA TYR A 80 -45.79 25.36 -20.35
C TYR A 80 -44.91 25.94 -19.23
N GLU A 81 -45.55 26.55 -18.24
CA GLU A 81 -44.97 27.00 -16.99
C GLU A 81 -44.59 25.85 -16.10
N GLN A 82 -43.67 26.04 -15.13
CA GLN A 82 -43.14 25.02 -14.23
C GLN A 82 -44.24 24.24 -13.51
N ALA A 83 -45.24 24.95 -13.00
CA ALA A 83 -46.34 24.33 -12.28
C ALA A 83 -47.21 23.34 -13.10
N TYR A 84 -47.09 23.35 -14.45
CA TYR A 84 -47.75 22.33 -15.28
C TYR A 84 -47.12 20.96 -15.14
N TYR A 85 -45.79 20.93 -14.97
CA TYR A 85 -44.99 19.70 -14.91
C TYR A 85 -44.84 19.22 -13.46
N GLY A 86 -44.53 20.12 -12.52
CA GLY A 86 -44.19 19.81 -11.14
C GLY A 86 -45.36 20.03 -10.15
N GLY A 87 -46.35 20.86 -10.51
CA GLY A 87 -47.44 21.17 -9.57
C GLY A 87 -48.09 19.95 -8.94
N ASN A 88 -48.14 19.88 -7.62
CA ASN A 88 -48.61 18.71 -6.90
C ASN A 88 -50.11 18.41 -7.14
N ASP A 89 -50.44 17.15 -7.33
CA ASP A 89 -51.77 16.63 -7.39
C ASP A 89 -52.46 16.55 -5.98
N ALA A 90 -53.62 15.96 -5.88
CA ALA A 90 -54.35 15.79 -4.61
C ALA A 90 -53.64 14.81 -3.62
N PHE A 91 -52.66 14.07 -4.08
CA PHE A 91 -51.88 13.10 -3.31
C PHE A 91 -50.45 13.60 -3.00
N GLY A 92 -50.10 14.83 -3.44
CA GLY A 92 -48.80 15.41 -3.27
C GLY A 92 -47.76 14.88 -4.25
N GLN A 93 -48.16 14.39 -5.42
CA GLN A 93 -47.29 13.90 -6.47
C GLN A 93 -47.26 14.91 -7.63
N ASP A 94 -46.15 15.02 -8.30
CA ASP A 94 -45.98 15.85 -9.52
C ASP A 94 -47.00 15.46 -10.59
N GLN A 95 -47.64 16.47 -11.23
CA GLN A 95 -48.76 16.20 -12.16
C GLN A 95 -48.29 15.59 -13.48
N ALA A 96 -47.18 16.05 -14.04
CA ALA A 96 -46.79 15.63 -15.38
C ALA A 96 -45.27 15.74 -15.68
N PRO A 97 -44.37 15.31 -14.82
CA PRO A 97 -42.92 15.42 -15.02
C PRO A 97 -42.46 14.67 -16.26
N GLN A 98 -43.05 13.52 -16.60
CA GLN A 98 -42.76 12.79 -17.82
C GLN A 98 -43.01 13.59 -19.11
N ARG A 99 -43.91 14.57 -19.07
CA ARG A 99 -44.14 15.45 -20.23
C ARG A 99 -42.96 16.34 -20.54
N MET A 100 -42.23 16.76 -19.55
CA MET A 100 -40.97 17.48 -19.68
C MET A 100 -39.99 16.69 -20.56
N VAL A 101 -39.80 15.39 -20.25
CA VAL A 101 -38.91 14.49 -20.97
C VAL A 101 -39.37 14.29 -22.42
N ILE A 102 -40.68 13.98 -22.61
CA ILE A 102 -41.25 13.76 -23.95
C ILE A 102 -41.11 15.00 -24.85
N GLU A 103 -41.36 16.19 -24.29
CA GLU A 103 -41.21 17.45 -25.02
C GLU A 103 -39.74 17.73 -25.41
N ALA A 104 -38.84 17.55 -24.47
CA ALA A 104 -37.41 17.74 -24.67
C ALA A 104 -36.88 16.85 -25.82
N CYS A 105 -37.17 15.53 -25.72
CA CYS A 105 -36.80 14.60 -26.78
C CYS A 105 -37.40 14.96 -28.14
N ARG A 106 -38.66 15.38 -28.19
CA ARG A 106 -39.33 15.79 -29.43
C ARG A 106 -38.69 17.02 -30.06
N GLN A 107 -38.30 18.01 -29.25
CA GLN A 107 -37.65 19.20 -29.76
C GLN A 107 -36.26 18.91 -30.31
N LEU A 108 -35.51 18.01 -29.64
CA LEU A 108 -34.13 17.69 -30.01
C LEU A 108 -34.01 16.52 -31.02
N ASN A 109 -35.09 15.87 -31.40
CA ASN A 109 -35.08 14.77 -32.37
C ASN A 109 -34.43 15.12 -33.74
N PRO A 110 -34.43 16.37 -34.25
CA PRO A 110 -33.68 16.70 -35.43
C PRO A 110 -32.14 16.78 -35.21
N GLU A 111 -31.67 16.82 -33.97
CA GLU A 111 -30.26 17.03 -33.60
C GLU A 111 -29.63 15.78 -32.97
N ILE A 112 -30.45 14.92 -32.33
CA ILE A 112 -30.01 13.72 -31.61
C ILE A 112 -30.51 12.49 -32.38
N ASP A 113 -29.62 11.55 -32.62
CA ASP A 113 -29.94 10.18 -33.05
C ASP A 113 -30.09 9.33 -31.76
N PHE A 114 -31.34 9.15 -31.34
CA PHE A 114 -31.68 8.44 -30.10
C PHE A 114 -31.31 6.95 -30.12
N SER A 115 -31.20 6.36 -31.32
CA SER A 115 -30.79 4.96 -31.44
C SER A 115 -29.36 4.68 -30.94
N GLN A 116 -28.53 5.71 -30.75
CA GLN A 116 -27.20 5.59 -30.15
C GLN A 116 -27.21 5.36 -28.62
N TYR A 117 -28.38 5.53 -27.99
CA TYR A 117 -28.60 5.35 -26.56
C TYR A 117 -29.42 4.11 -26.22
N ASP A 118 -29.60 3.21 -27.15
CA ASP A 118 -30.06 1.83 -27.00
C ASP A 118 -28.80 0.94 -27.01
N LEU A 119 -28.15 0.83 -25.85
CA LEU A 119 -26.80 0.24 -25.72
C LEU A 119 -26.85 -1.29 -25.70
N ASP A 120 -27.98 -1.87 -25.23
CA ASP A 120 -28.18 -3.32 -25.20
C ASP A 120 -29.01 -3.88 -26.37
N ASN A 121 -29.50 -3.00 -27.27
CA ASN A 121 -30.27 -3.30 -28.46
C ASN A 121 -31.63 -3.95 -28.17
N ASP A 122 -32.29 -3.53 -27.11
CA ASP A 122 -33.64 -3.97 -26.76
C ASP A 122 -34.76 -3.10 -27.36
N GLN A 123 -34.37 -2.08 -28.12
CA GLN A 123 -35.24 -1.08 -28.77
C GLN A 123 -35.78 -0.02 -27.80
N TYR A 124 -35.22 0.12 -26.62
CA TYR A 124 -35.48 1.20 -25.68
C TYR A 124 -34.25 2.09 -25.55
N ILE A 125 -34.47 3.39 -25.33
CA ILE A 125 -33.42 4.28 -24.84
C ILE A 125 -33.13 3.90 -23.41
N ASP A 126 -31.87 3.52 -23.09
CA ASP A 126 -31.53 3.02 -21.74
C ASP A 126 -31.86 4.03 -20.64
N ASN A 127 -31.61 5.32 -20.89
CA ASN A 127 -32.04 6.40 -20.00
C ASN A 127 -31.95 7.77 -20.67
N VAL A 128 -32.83 8.70 -20.29
CA VAL A 128 -32.73 10.14 -20.55
C VAL A 128 -32.68 10.86 -19.22
N PHE A 129 -31.57 11.58 -18.96
CA PHE A 129 -31.46 12.43 -17.77
C PHE A 129 -31.84 13.87 -18.10
N ILE A 130 -32.66 14.48 -17.26
CA ILE A 130 -33.10 15.88 -17.41
C ILE A 130 -32.55 16.75 -16.28
N PHE A 131 -31.82 17.81 -16.63
CA PHE A 131 -31.63 18.93 -15.71
C PHE A 131 -32.62 20.04 -16.04
N TYR A 132 -33.47 20.39 -15.08
CA TYR A 132 -34.45 21.45 -15.25
C TYR A 132 -34.05 22.73 -14.53
N ALA A 133 -34.40 23.89 -15.11
CA ALA A 133 -34.07 25.20 -14.58
C ALA A 133 -34.75 25.49 -13.24
N GLY A 134 -34.03 26.17 -12.36
CA GLY A 134 -34.51 26.59 -11.03
C GLY A 134 -34.32 25.54 -9.95
N GLN A 135 -35.15 25.66 -8.90
CA GLN A 135 -35.12 24.77 -7.73
C GLN A 135 -35.95 23.50 -7.93
N GLY A 136 -35.60 22.44 -7.23
CA GLY A 136 -36.42 21.25 -7.04
C GLY A 136 -37.23 21.33 -5.76
N GLU A 137 -38.37 20.61 -5.66
CA GLU A 137 -39.15 20.58 -4.44
C GLU A 137 -38.38 20.01 -3.27
N ALA A 138 -37.59 18.93 -3.46
CA ALA A 138 -36.69 18.33 -2.47
C ALA A 138 -35.60 19.30 -1.98
N SER A 139 -35.23 20.30 -2.78
CA SER A 139 -34.22 21.33 -2.44
C SER A 139 -34.84 22.59 -1.81
N GLY A 140 -36.07 22.53 -1.30
CA GLY A 140 -36.79 23.63 -0.68
C GLY A 140 -37.52 24.54 -1.66
N GLY A 141 -37.72 24.12 -2.88
CA GLY A 141 -38.64 24.75 -3.84
C GLY A 141 -40.10 24.69 -3.40
N SER A 142 -40.96 25.40 -4.10
CA SER A 142 -42.44 25.32 -3.85
C SER A 142 -43.00 24.00 -4.39
N SER A 143 -44.23 23.69 -4.02
CA SER A 143 -44.99 22.55 -4.55
C SER A 143 -45.32 22.68 -6.05
N ASP A 144 -44.89 23.73 -6.73
CA ASP A 144 -44.97 23.87 -8.18
C ASP A 144 -43.66 23.36 -8.88
N CYS A 145 -42.64 23.04 -8.10
CA CYS A 145 -41.38 22.52 -8.59
C CYS A 145 -41.41 21.00 -8.75
N VAL A 146 -40.77 20.48 -9.76
CA VAL A 146 -40.59 19.04 -9.92
C VAL A 146 -39.70 18.50 -8.78
N TRP A 147 -40.10 17.33 -8.22
CA TRP A 147 -39.27 16.55 -7.31
C TRP A 147 -38.22 15.79 -8.12
N PRO A 148 -36.90 15.85 -7.83
CA PRO A 148 -35.91 14.96 -8.44
C PRO A 148 -36.28 13.48 -8.25
N HIS A 149 -36.27 12.71 -9.35
CA HIS A 149 -36.66 11.28 -9.31
C HIS A 149 -36.20 10.53 -10.55
N SER A 150 -36.26 9.19 -10.45
CA SER A 150 -36.13 8.27 -11.60
C SER A 150 -37.46 7.54 -11.81
N TRP A 151 -37.97 7.47 -13.05
CA TRP A 151 -39.28 6.88 -13.38
C TRP A 151 -39.38 6.37 -14.81
N GLU A 152 -40.58 5.84 -15.16
CA GLU A 152 -40.90 5.32 -16.49
C GLU A 152 -42.02 6.11 -17.16
N VAL A 153 -41.75 6.56 -18.40
CA VAL A 153 -42.72 7.32 -19.21
C VAL A 153 -43.97 6.49 -19.54
N GLU A 154 -43.80 5.21 -19.92
CA GLU A 154 -44.91 4.37 -20.29
C GLU A 154 -45.89 4.13 -19.11
N ILE A 155 -45.36 4.00 -17.89
CA ILE A 155 -46.21 3.90 -16.67
C ILE A 155 -46.95 5.20 -16.46
N ALA A 156 -46.24 6.34 -16.49
CA ALA A 156 -46.84 7.66 -16.27
C ALA A 156 -47.88 8.04 -17.34
N GLU A 157 -47.71 7.60 -18.59
CA GLU A 157 -48.57 7.83 -19.74
C GLU A 157 -49.60 6.67 -19.98
N MET A 158 -49.84 5.81 -18.96
CA MET A 158 -50.80 4.70 -19.00
C MET A 158 -50.60 3.74 -20.19
N GLY A 159 -49.34 3.42 -20.52
CA GLY A 159 -48.94 2.52 -21.63
C GLY A 159 -48.81 3.21 -22.99
N SER A 160 -48.85 4.54 -23.07
CA SER A 160 -48.61 5.26 -24.30
C SER A 160 -47.12 5.26 -24.62
N GLN A 161 -46.79 4.85 -25.85
CA GLN A 161 -45.39 4.76 -26.30
C GLN A 161 -44.97 5.99 -27.07
N HIS A 162 -43.76 6.44 -26.84
CA HIS A 162 -43.12 7.52 -27.57
C HIS A 162 -41.84 6.98 -28.22
N ILE A 163 -41.77 7.08 -29.56
CA ILE A 163 -40.70 6.48 -30.35
C ILE A 163 -39.92 7.59 -31.06
N PHE A 164 -38.60 7.55 -30.95
CA PHE A 164 -37.63 8.40 -31.63
C PHE A 164 -36.58 7.52 -32.30
N ASP A 165 -36.28 7.72 -33.59
CA ASP A 165 -35.28 6.96 -34.36
C ASP A 165 -35.40 5.41 -34.23
N ASN A 166 -36.66 4.93 -34.10
CA ASN A 166 -37.07 3.52 -33.92
C ASN A 166 -36.75 2.91 -32.57
N VAL A 167 -36.40 3.71 -31.55
CA VAL A 167 -36.25 3.27 -30.15
C VAL A 167 -37.31 3.95 -29.29
N HIS A 168 -37.76 3.24 -28.25
CA HIS A 168 -38.79 3.70 -27.31
C HIS A 168 -38.18 4.56 -26.22
N LEU A 169 -38.79 5.70 -25.90
CA LEU A 169 -38.53 6.49 -24.72
C LEU A 169 -39.33 5.88 -23.54
N ASN A 170 -38.68 5.41 -22.52
CA ASN A 170 -39.37 4.91 -21.31
C ASN A 170 -38.68 5.39 -20.03
N ARG A 171 -37.45 4.97 -19.78
CA ARG A 171 -36.71 5.31 -18.55
C ARG A 171 -36.19 6.73 -18.58
N TYR A 172 -36.39 7.48 -17.50
CA TYR A 172 -35.79 8.78 -17.30
C TYR A 172 -35.47 9.03 -15.84
N ALA A 173 -34.54 9.96 -15.62
CA ALA A 173 -34.27 10.55 -14.31
C ALA A 173 -34.17 12.07 -14.46
N CYS A 174 -34.39 12.82 -13.37
CA CYS A 174 -34.28 14.24 -13.40
C CYS A 174 -33.73 14.86 -12.12
N SER A 175 -33.11 16.03 -12.27
CA SER A 175 -32.63 16.85 -11.14
C SER A 175 -32.76 18.32 -11.48
N ASN A 176 -32.75 19.15 -10.45
CA ASN A 176 -32.81 20.62 -10.55
C ASN A 176 -31.45 21.25 -10.88
N GLU A 177 -31.50 22.52 -11.28
CA GLU A 177 -30.30 23.35 -11.47
C GLU A 177 -29.77 23.94 -10.17
N TRP A 178 -30.65 24.39 -9.27
CA TRP A 178 -30.36 25.38 -8.23
C TRP A 178 -30.84 24.96 -6.87
N GLU A 179 -30.00 25.14 -5.86
CA GLU A 179 -30.35 24.77 -4.48
C GLU A 179 -29.85 25.80 -3.47
N LEU A 180 -30.42 25.78 -2.26
CA LEU A 180 -29.90 26.52 -1.13
C LEU A 180 -28.88 25.67 -0.37
N SER A 181 -27.63 26.18 -0.29
CA SER A 181 -26.56 25.51 0.45
C SER A 181 -26.93 25.25 1.92
N ALA A 182 -26.87 24.03 2.36
CA ALA A 182 -27.02 23.65 3.77
C ALA A 182 -25.84 24.16 4.63
N LEU A 183 -24.68 24.41 4.02
CA LEU A 183 -23.48 24.96 4.68
C LEU A 183 -23.48 26.48 4.74
N GLY A 184 -24.55 27.14 4.29
CA GLY A 184 -24.73 28.60 4.41
C GLY A 184 -24.06 29.45 3.36
N TYR A 185 -23.65 28.89 2.23
CA TYR A 185 -23.06 29.65 1.10
C TYR A 185 -24.10 30.37 0.21
N GLY A 186 -25.39 30.31 0.56
CA GLY A 186 -26.45 30.90 -0.25
C GLY A 186 -26.91 29.97 -1.38
N TYR A 187 -27.65 30.54 -2.32
CA TYR A 187 -28.09 29.80 -3.50
C TYR A 187 -26.93 29.51 -4.45
N ARG A 188 -26.88 28.30 -5.00
CA ARG A 188 -25.82 27.85 -5.90
C ARG A 188 -26.34 26.78 -6.85
N PRO A 189 -25.59 26.44 -7.92
CA PRO A 189 -25.86 25.26 -8.71
C PRO A 189 -25.83 24.00 -7.85
N VAL A 190 -26.68 23.04 -8.16
CA VAL A 190 -26.69 21.71 -7.52
C VAL A 190 -25.34 21.03 -7.69
N GLY A 191 -24.94 20.26 -6.68
CA GLY A 191 -23.78 19.37 -6.78
C GLY A 191 -24.08 18.14 -7.63
N ILE A 192 -23.06 17.29 -7.81
CA ILE A 192 -23.23 16.03 -8.57
C ILE A 192 -23.99 14.95 -7.78
N GLY A 193 -24.16 15.10 -6.47
CA GLY A 193 -24.67 14.06 -5.58
C GLY A 193 -26.04 13.51 -6.02
N THR A 194 -27.03 14.39 -6.23
CA THR A 194 -28.35 13.98 -6.72
C THR A 194 -28.26 13.31 -8.09
N PHE A 195 -27.43 13.83 -8.99
CA PHE A 195 -27.21 13.19 -10.28
C PHE A 195 -26.66 11.75 -10.12
N ILE A 196 -25.65 11.56 -9.26
CA ILE A 196 -25.05 10.25 -8.99
C ILE A 196 -26.13 9.29 -8.40
N HIS A 197 -26.93 9.75 -7.45
CA HIS A 197 -28.02 8.98 -6.85
C HIS A 197 -29.01 8.50 -7.93
N GLU A 198 -29.60 9.44 -8.67
CA GLU A 198 -30.61 9.12 -9.68
C GLU A 198 -30.04 8.26 -10.82
N PHE A 199 -28.77 8.52 -11.21
CA PHE A 199 -28.14 7.70 -12.25
C PHE A 199 -27.78 6.31 -11.71
N SER A 200 -27.53 6.15 -10.41
CA SER A 200 -27.34 4.84 -9.80
C SER A 200 -28.61 3.99 -9.79
N HIS A 201 -29.79 4.61 -9.73
CA HIS A 201 -31.07 3.92 -9.98
C HIS A 201 -31.16 3.40 -11.43
N VAL A 202 -30.71 4.20 -12.39
CA VAL A 202 -30.62 3.77 -13.81
C VAL A 202 -29.71 2.55 -13.96
N MET A 203 -28.66 2.48 -13.15
CA MET A 203 -27.74 1.33 -13.09
C MET A 203 -28.28 0.16 -12.27
N GLY A 204 -29.44 0.30 -11.61
CA GLY A 204 -30.18 -0.76 -10.94
C GLY A 204 -30.04 -0.81 -9.41
N LEU A 205 -29.45 0.19 -8.75
CA LEU A 205 -29.41 0.25 -7.30
C LEU A 205 -30.74 0.77 -6.73
N PRO A 206 -31.26 0.19 -5.63
CA PRO A 206 -32.45 0.68 -4.93
C PRO A 206 -32.09 1.80 -3.95
N ASP A 207 -33.08 2.56 -3.50
CA ASP A 207 -32.96 3.41 -2.32
C ASP A 207 -32.67 2.59 -1.06
N LEU A 208 -31.77 3.09 -0.22
CA LEU A 208 -31.48 2.49 1.09
C LEU A 208 -32.18 3.19 2.25
N TYR A 209 -32.78 4.36 2.01
CA TYR A 209 -33.66 5.01 2.97
C TYR A 209 -35.10 4.48 2.86
N SER A 210 -35.94 4.77 3.84
CA SER A 210 -37.40 4.39 3.78
C SER A 210 -38.13 5.27 2.77
N THR A 211 -38.52 4.71 1.62
CA THR A 211 -39.26 5.42 0.55
C THR A 211 -40.72 5.73 0.95
N GLN A 212 -41.19 5.19 2.06
CA GLN A 212 -42.51 5.49 2.64
C GLN A 212 -42.43 6.49 3.81
N TYR A 213 -41.25 7.02 4.10
CA TYR A 213 -40.99 7.95 5.19
C TYR A 213 -41.54 7.45 6.54
N VAL A 214 -41.30 6.16 6.83
CA VAL A 214 -41.67 5.55 8.10
C VAL A 214 -40.86 6.21 9.22
N GLU A 215 -41.56 6.65 10.28
CA GLU A 215 -40.89 7.22 11.45
C GLU A 215 -40.02 6.16 12.14
N ASP A 216 -38.93 6.60 12.80
CA ASP A 216 -37.99 5.77 13.56
C ASP A 216 -37.19 4.75 12.69
N THR A 217 -37.02 4.99 11.39
CA THR A 217 -36.07 4.22 10.58
C THR A 217 -34.67 4.79 10.73
N PHE A 218 -33.69 3.89 10.94
CA PHE A 218 -32.25 4.23 10.95
C PHE A 218 -31.54 3.42 9.86
N THR A 219 -31.21 4.08 8.77
CA THR A 219 -30.67 3.49 7.55
C THR A 219 -29.21 3.87 7.37
N PRO A 220 -28.43 3.34 6.41
CA PRO A 220 -27.01 3.66 6.23
C PRO A 220 -26.65 5.14 6.13
N GLY A 221 -27.61 6.01 5.76
CA GLY A 221 -27.45 7.45 5.80
C GLY A 221 -26.28 7.96 4.94
N ALA A 222 -25.42 8.77 5.53
CA ALA A 222 -24.30 9.41 4.84
C ALA A 222 -23.19 8.45 4.35
N TRP A 223 -23.28 7.16 4.69
CA TRP A 223 -22.33 6.14 4.22
C TRP A 223 -22.59 5.69 2.77
N SER A 224 -23.79 5.87 2.24
CA SER A 224 -24.20 5.38 0.92
C SER A 224 -24.72 6.52 0.03
N VAL A 225 -24.40 6.45 -1.26
CA VAL A 225 -24.99 7.33 -2.28
C VAL A 225 -26.47 7.03 -2.52
N MET A 226 -26.94 5.84 -2.14
CA MET A 226 -28.35 5.44 -2.27
C MET A 226 -29.18 5.77 -1.02
N ASP A 227 -28.60 6.56 -0.09
CA ASP A 227 -29.29 7.10 1.08
C ASP A 227 -28.97 8.62 1.20
N TYR A 228 -28.53 9.13 2.33
CA TYR A 228 -28.21 10.56 2.53
C TYR A 228 -26.81 10.99 2.04
N GLY A 229 -25.97 10.05 1.62
CA GLY A 229 -24.63 10.33 1.06
C GLY A 229 -24.59 11.36 -0.07
N PRO A 230 -25.58 11.44 -0.99
CA PRO A 230 -25.65 12.46 -2.02
C PRO A 230 -25.51 13.91 -1.52
N TYR A 231 -25.89 14.17 -0.28
CA TYR A 231 -25.86 15.52 0.30
C TYR A 231 -24.52 15.88 0.97
N ASN A 232 -23.56 14.97 1.05
CA ASN A 232 -22.25 15.24 1.62
C ASN A 232 -21.58 16.43 0.91
N ASN A 233 -21.00 17.35 1.69
CA ASN A 233 -20.40 18.59 1.19
C ASN A 233 -21.34 19.38 0.26
N ASP A 234 -22.60 19.57 0.66
CA ASP A 234 -23.63 20.19 -0.18
C ASP A 234 -23.79 19.50 -1.54
N GLY A 235 -23.73 18.19 -1.61
CA GLY A 235 -23.86 17.44 -2.86
C GLY A 235 -22.64 17.48 -3.79
N CYS A 236 -21.54 18.12 -3.39
CA CYS A 236 -20.36 18.24 -4.23
C CYS A 236 -19.37 17.09 -4.08
N THR A 237 -19.52 16.28 -3.01
CA THR A 237 -18.64 15.15 -2.72
C THR A 237 -19.46 14.00 -2.14
N PRO A 238 -20.29 13.33 -2.95
CA PRO A 238 -20.96 12.11 -2.52
C PRO A 238 -19.91 11.05 -2.15
N PRO A 239 -20.17 10.13 -1.18
CA PRO A 239 -19.26 9.06 -0.83
C PRO A 239 -19.06 8.13 -2.03
N GLN A 240 -17.87 7.54 -2.18
CA GLN A 240 -17.70 6.49 -3.19
C GLN A 240 -18.63 5.32 -2.93
N TYR A 241 -18.88 4.52 -3.95
CA TYR A 241 -19.67 3.30 -3.77
C TYR A 241 -19.08 2.40 -2.69
N SER A 242 -19.93 1.97 -1.77
CA SER A 242 -19.62 0.95 -0.78
C SER A 242 -19.29 -0.40 -1.44
N ILE A 243 -18.75 -1.33 -0.67
CA ILE A 243 -18.55 -2.70 -1.13
C ILE A 243 -19.85 -3.36 -1.58
N PHE A 244 -20.98 -3.02 -0.92
CA PHE A 244 -22.30 -3.47 -1.32
C PHE A 244 -22.65 -2.97 -2.73
N GLU A 245 -22.62 -1.67 -2.96
CA GLU A 245 -22.97 -1.06 -4.25
C GLU A 245 -22.01 -1.54 -5.35
N ARG A 246 -20.71 -1.63 -5.06
CA ARG A 246 -19.69 -2.18 -5.99
C ARG A 246 -19.97 -3.64 -6.35
N SER A 247 -20.39 -4.46 -5.37
CA SER A 247 -20.73 -5.87 -5.58
C SER A 247 -22.01 -6.00 -6.42
N ALA A 248 -23.02 -5.22 -6.09
CA ALA A 248 -24.29 -5.18 -6.80
C ALA A 248 -24.10 -4.79 -8.28
N LEU A 249 -23.29 -3.77 -8.55
CA LEU A 249 -22.94 -3.33 -9.91
C LEU A 249 -21.92 -4.24 -10.61
N GLY A 250 -21.40 -5.24 -9.91
CA GLY A 250 -20.46 -6.23 -10.46
C GLY A 250 -19.01 -5.74 -10.56
N TYR A 251 -18.62 -4.66 -9.88
CA TYR A 251 -17.25 -4.15 -9.89
C TYR A 251 -16.31 -4.96 -9.02
N ILE A 252 -16.82 -5.62 -7.98
CA ILE A 252 -16.10 -6.52 -7.10
C ILE A 252 -16.88 -7.82 -6.90
N ASN A 253 -16.19 -8.91 -6.67
CA ASN A 253 -16.74 -10.16 -6.15
C ASN A 253 -15.94 -10.48 -4.88
N PRO A 254 -16.39 -10.03 -3.69
CA PRO A 254 -15.63 -10.18 -2.46
C PRO A 254 -15.37 -11.66 -2.16
N PRO A 255 -14.13 -12.06 -1.82
CA PRO A 255 -13.84 -13.41 -1.39
C PRO A 255 -14.47 -13.69 -0.03
N GLU A 256 -14.80 -14.96 0.22
CA GLU A 256 -15.32 -15.39 1.51
C GLU A 256 -14.24 -15.27 2.61
N LEU A 257 -14.63 -14.69 3.75
CA LEU A 257 -13.79 -14.58 4.92
C LEU A 257 -13.78 -15.90 5.69
N THR A 258 -12.71 -16.70 5.55
CA THR A 258 -12.61 -18.04 6.13
C THR A 258 -11.23 -18.35 6.68
N GLY A 259 -11.18 -19.33 7.58
CA GLY A 259 -9.95 -19.87 8.12
C GLY A 259 -9.49 -19.17 9.40
N ILE A 260 -8.21 -19.38 9.73
CA ILE A 260 -7.48 -18.72 10.81
C ILE A 260 -6.40 -17.88 10.14
N LYS A 261 -6.44 -16.58 10.25
CA LYS A 261 -5.55 -15.66 9.51
C LYS A 261 -5.37 -14.34 10.22
N ASN A 262 -4.25 -13.71 9.97
CA ASN A 262 -4.05 -12.29 10.16
C ASN A 262 -4.40 -11.58 8.85
N ILE A 263 -5.27 -10.59 8.89
CA ILE A 263 -5.80 -9.88 7.72
C ILE A 263 -5.31 -8.44 7.74
N SER A 264 -4.93 -7.97 6.54
CA SER A 264 -4.66 -6.55 6.26
C SER A 264 -5.58 -6.11 5.15
N LEU A 265 -6.64 -5.38 5.50
CA LEU A 265 -7.69 -4.92 4.60
C LEU A 265 -7.37 -3.52 4.08
N ASN A 266 -7.15 -3.40 2.78
CA ASN A 266 -7.00 -2.11 2.12
C ASN A 266 -8.34 -1.37 2.03
N THR A 267 -8.31 -0.10 1.63
CA THR A 267 -9.51 0.71 1.40
C THR A 267 -10.35 0.16 0.23
N VAL A 268 -11.66 0.38 0.28
CA VAL A 268 -12.62 -0.15 -0.70
C VAL A 268 -12.34 0.33 -2.14
N ASP A 269 -11.70 1.47 -2.32
CA ASP A 269 -11.25 1.97 -3.64
C ASP A 269 -10.21 1.05 -4.32
N LYS A 270 -9.56 0.17 -3.54
CA LYS A 270 -8.66 -0.88 -4.04
C LYS A 270 -9.40 -2.17 -4.39
N ASN A 271 -10.73 -2.16 -4.40
CA ASN A 271 -11.58 -3.35 -4.55
C ASN A 271 -11.19 -4.46 -3.56
N ASP A 272 -10.92 -4.07 -2.31
CA ASP A 272 -10.58 -4.99 -1.23
C ASP A 272 -11.74 -5.05 -0.23
N GLY A 273 -12.09 -6.26 0.19
CA GLY A 273 -13.17 -6.53 1.12
C GLY A 273 -13.56 -8.00 1.13
N TYR A 274 -14.45 -8.37 2.04
CA TYR A 274 -14.81 -9.76 2.26
C TYR A 274 -16.31 -9.94 2.40
N ILE A 275 -16.80 -11.13 2.02
CA ILE A 275 -18.14 -11.61 2.31
C ILE A 275 -18.10 -12.64 3.43
N ILE A 276 -19.03 -12.54 4.36
CA ILE A 276 -19.30 -13.54 5.40
C ILE A 276 -20.69 -14.12 5.11
N PRO A 277 -20.79 -15.35 4.61
CA PRO A 277 -22.07 -15.99 4.31
C PRO A 277 -22.81 -16.35 5.60
N THR A 278 -24.15 -16.42 5.50
CA THR A 278 -25.01 -17.03 6.51
C THR A 278 -25.49 -18.42 6.04
N SER A 279 -26.46 -19.01 6.72
CA SER A 279 -27.14 -20.24 6.28
C SER A 279 -28.07 -20.02 5.08
N ASP A 280 -28.53 -18.78 4.88
CA ASP A 280 -29.32 -18.35 3.73
C ASP A 280 -28.37 -17.78 2.65
N PRO A 281 -28.39 -18.30 1.41
CA PRO A 281 -27.52 -17.80 0.34
C PRO A 281 -27.83 -16.35 -0.08
N ASP A 282 -29.01 -15.84 0.21
CA ASP A 282 -29.42 -14.48 -0.09
C ASP A 282 -29.15 -13.51 1.09
N GLU A 283 -28.75 -14.03 2.27
CA GLU A 283 -28.37 -13.25 3.44
C GLU A 283 -26.87 -13.39 3.76
N TYR A 284 -26.18 -12.27 3.89
CA TYR A 284 -24.72 -12.24 4.13
C TYR A 284 -24.27 -10.93 4.73
N PHE A 285 -23.03 -10.92 5.28
CA PHE A 285 -22.39 -9.69 5.70
C PHE A 285 -21.23 -9.35 4.73
N LEU A 286 -20.99 -8.04 4.55
CA LEU A 286 -19.86 -7.55 3.79
C LEU A 286 -18.97 -6.69 4.69
N ILE A 287 -17.67 -6.79 4.51
CA ILE A 287 -16.66 -6.01 5.24
C ILE A 287 -15.88 -5.16 4.27
N GLU A 288 -15.78 -3.87 4.57
CA GLU A 288 -14.96 -2.90 3.83
C GLU A 288 -14.15 -2.02 4.79
N ASN A 289 -13.14 -1.36 4.25
CA ASN A 289 -12.39 -0.31 4.94
C ASN A 289 -12.68 1.04 4.29
N ARG A 290 -13.25 1.96 5.07
CA ARG A 290 -13.56 3.33 4.65
C ARG A 290 -12.59 4.29 5.33
N GLN A 291 -12.07 5.25 4.56
CA GLN A 291 -11.13 6.26 5.04
C GLN A 291 -11.56 7.62 4.55
N GLN A 292 -11.53 8.65 5.42
CA GLN A 292 -11.94 10.02 5.07
C GLN A 292 -10.94 10.68 4.10
N LYS A 293 -10.92 10.19 2.85
CA LYS A 293 -10.04 10.61 1.75
C LYS A 293 -10.81 10.67 0.45
N GLU A 294 -10.37 11.52 -0.47
CA GLU A 294 -10.93 11.64 -1.82
C GLU A 294 -12.46 11.79 -1.76
N TRP A 295 -13.20 10.91 -2.40
CA TRP A 295 -14.67 10.93 -2.39
C TRP A 295 -15.29 10.64 -1.01
N ASP A 296 -14.57 9.97 -0.13
CA ASP A 296 -14.99 9.68 1.25
C ASP A 296 -14.59 10.77 2.26
N THR A 297 -14.09 11.91 1.82
CA THR A 297 -13.62 12.98 2.73
C THR A 297 -14.69 13.41 3.74
N TYR A 298 -15.96 13.31 3.41
CA TYR A 298 -17.07 13.79 4.20
C TYR A 298 -18.01 12.69 4.73
N ILE A 299 -17.58 11.43 4.72
CA ILE A 299 -18.31 10.35 5.42
C ILE A 299 -18.23 10.55 6.94
N PRO A 300 -19.15 9.98 7.72
CA PRO A 300 -19.23 10.24 9.16
C PRO A 300 -18.00 9.88 9.96
N GLY A 301 -17.30 8.80 9.61
CA GLY A 301 -16.15 8.27 10.33
C GLY A 301 -15.18 7.54 9.43
N HIS A 302 -14.23 6.80 10.01
CA HIS A 302 -13.30 5.95 9.27
C HIS A 302 -13.02 4.65 10.02
N GLY A 303 -12.66 3.60 9.26
CA GLY A 303 -12.39 2.28 9.81
C GLY A 303 -13.03 1.17 8.98
N MET A 304 -13.17 -0.01 9.57
CA MET A 304 -13.87 -1.14 9.00
C MET A 304 -15.38 -0.96 9.17
N LEU A 305 -16.11 -0.91 8.08
CA LEU A 305 -17.57 -0.89 8.07
C LEU A 305 -18.08 -2.29 7.74
N VAL A 306 -19.16 -2.68 8.41
CA VAL A 306 -19.76 -4.01 8.25
C VAL A 306 -21.21 -3.83 7.81
N TRP A 307 -21.53 -4.38 6.64
CA TRP A 307 -22.88 -4.36 6.08
C TRP A 307 -23.59 -5.68 6.35
N HIS A 308 -24.88 -5.64 6.66
CA HIS A 308 -25.78 -6.78 6.71
C HIS A 308 -26.73 -6.69 5.52
N ILE A 309 -26.70 -7.67 4.65
CA ILE A 309 -27.49 -7.73 3.44
C ILE A 309 -28.43 -8.92 3.51
N ASP A 310 -29.71 -8.69 3.28
CA ASP A 310 -30.76 -9.71 3.10
C ASP A 310 -31.46 -9.45 1.76
N TYR A 311 -30.94 -10.08 0.71
CA TYR A 311 -31.40 -9.85 -0.65
C TYR A 311 -32.77 -10.47 -0.90
N ASN A 312 -33.73 -9.64 -1.32
CA ASN A 312 -35.02 -10.08 -1.77
C ASN A 312 -35.39 -9.38 -3.09
N GLU A 313 -35.45 -10.15 -4.18
CA GLU A 313 -35.67 -9.64 -5.52
C GLU A 313 -36.96 -8.77 -5.63
N GLN A 314 -38.05 -9.16 -4.99
CA GLN A 314 -39.30 -8.43 -5.08
C GLN A 314 -39.24 -7.10 -4.34
N ILE A 315 -38.62 -7.07 -3.16
CA ILE A 315 -38.45 -5.87 -2.34
C ILE A 315 -37.51 -4.88 -3.04
N TRP A 316 -36.47 -5.38 -3.67
CA TRP A 316 -35.53 -4.55 -4.44
C TRP A 316 -36.20 -3.98 -5.70
N ALA A 317 -36.93 -4.82 -6.45
CA ALA A 317 -37.65 -4.37 -7.64
C ALA A 317 -38.77 -3.36 -7.33
N SER A 318 -39.33 -3.40 -6.12
CA SER A 318 -40.34 -2.43 -5.67
C SER A 318 -39.75 -1.19 -4.98
N ASN A 319 -38.42 -1.10 -4.88
CA ASN A 319 -37.70 0.00 -4.22
C ASN A 319 -38.20 0.24 -2.77
N THR A 320 -38.33 -0.84 -1.98
CA THR A 320 -38.87 -0.80 -0.62
C THR A 320 -37.96 -1.46 0.42
N VAL A 321 -36.65 -1.45 0.12
CA VAL A 321 -35.62 -2.24 0.82
C VAL A 321 -35.62 -2.04 2.33
N ASN A 322 -35.77 -0.80 2.82
CA ASN A 322 -35.72 -0.48 4.24
C ASN A 322 -36.99 0.22 4.73
N ASN A 323 -38.17 -0.13 4.15
CA ASN A 323 -39.42 0.40 4.55
C ASN A 323 -40.02 -0.26 5.82
N ASP A 324 -39.51 -1.40 6.23
CA ASP A 324 -39.92 -2.07 7.48
C ASP A 324 -38.82 -1.89 8.55
N PRO A 325 -39.04 -1.03 9.56
CA PRO A 325 -38.02 -0.79 10.60
C PRO A 325 -37.75 -2.02 11.51
N SER A 326 -38.59 -3.06 11.41
CA SER A 326 -38.35 -4.32 12.10
C SER A 326 -37.53 -5.33 11.30
N HIS A 327 -37.27 -5.06 10.02
CA HIS A 327 -36.49 -5.92 9.14
C HIS A 327 -35.86 -5.12 8.00
N TYR A 328 -34.69 -4.56 8.24
CA TYR A 328 -33.91 -3.92 7.19
C TYR A 328 -33.26 -4.96 6.30
N HIS A 329 -33.35 -4.76 4.97
CA HIS A 329 -32.72 -5.63 4.00
C HIS A 329 -31.27 -5.21 3.68
N ILE A 330 -30.92 -3.97 4.00
CA ILE A 330 -29.54 -3.47 3.94
C ILE A 330 -29.32 -2.56 5.13
N ASP A 331 -28.41 -2.96 6.00
CA ASP A 331 -28.12 -2.24 7.23
C ASP A 331 -26.61 -2.24 7.51
N ILE A 332 -26.19 -1.46 8.47
CA ILE A 332 -24.83 -1.40 8.99
C ILE A 332 -24.81 -2.02 10.39
N ILE A 333 -23.79 -2.80 10.69
CA ILE A 333 -23.54 -3.26 12.06
C ILE A 333 -22.65 -2.22 12.74
N GLU A 334 -23.26 -1.30 13.46
CA GLU A 334 -22.58 -0.19 14.12
C GLU A 334 -21.62 -0.69 15.20
N ALA A 335 -20.34 -0.28 15.17
CA ALA A 335 -19.35 -0.74 16.15
C ALA A 335 -19.72 -0.35 17.58
N ASP A 336 -20.27 0.83 17.81
CA ASP A 336 -20.73 1.29 19.12
C ASP A 336 -22.10 0.72 19.54
N GLY A 337 -22.82 0.08 18.61
CA GLY A 337 -24.16 -0.48 18.80
C GLY A 337 -25.24 0.59 18.96
N SER A 338 -25.01 1.81 18.49
CA SER A 338 -25.92 2.94 18.60
C SER A 338 -26.52 3.28 17.24
N GLN A 339 -27.83 3.18 17.11
CA GLN A 339 -28.59 3.66 15.96
C GLN A 339 -28.99 5.13 16.17
N SER A 340 -28.03 6.04 15.95
CA SER A 340 -28.23 7.48 16.14
C SER A 340 -27.42 8.30 15.13
N GLU A 341 -28.07 9.30 14.52
CA GLU A 341 -27.39 10.23 13.61
C GLU A 341 -26.21 10.96 14.27
N ASP A 342 -26.31 11.22 15.58
CA ASP A 342 -25.26 11.93 16.35
C ASP A 342 -24.03 11.05 16.65
N SER A 343 -24.10 9.73 16.41
CA SER A 343 -23.01 8.77 16.70
C SER A 343 -22.50 7.99 15.48
N ARG A 344 -22.86 8.40 14.28
CA ARG A 344 -22.42 7.71 13.06
C ARG A 344 -20.89 7.63 12.86
N ASP A 345 -20.12 8.48 13.51
CA ASP A 345 -18.65 8.37 13.54
C ASP A 345 -18.18 7.16 14.35
N GLY A 346 -19.06 6.57 15.18
CA GLY A 346 -18.86 5.35 15.96
C GLY A 346 -19.21 4.05 15.24
N ASP A 347 -19.75 4.09 14.01
CA ASP A 347 -20.21 2.89 13.28
C ASP A 347 -19.06 1.99 12.84
N CYS A 348 -17.88 2.54 12.59
CA CYS A 348 -16.72 1.81 12.12
C CYS A 348 -15.94 1.10 13.24
N PHE A 349 -15.28 -0.01 12.90
CA PHE A 349 -14.31 -0.70 13.75
C PHE A 349 -12.87 -0.33 13.32
N PRO A 350 -11.90 0.01 14.24
CA PRO A 350 -12.16 0.34 15.63
C PRO A 350 -12.91 1.67 15.79
N GLY A 351 -12.87 2.56 14.77
CA GLY A 351 -13.56 3.82 14.68
C GLY A 351 -13.36 4.75 15.87
N ALA A 352 -14.22 5.77 15.98
CA ALA A 352 -14.22 6.71 17.09
C ALA A 352 -14.52 6.04 18.43
N SER A 353 -15.27 4.95 18.42
CA SER A 353 -15.66 4.16 19.61
C SER A 353 -14.58 3.21 20.11
N ALA A 354 -13.46 3.06 19.36
CA ALA A 354 -12.32 2.19 19.65
C ALA A 354 -12.73 0.72 19.93
N VAL A 355 -13.70 0.19 19.18
CA VAL A 355 -14.18 -1.19 19.31
C VAL A 355 -13.28 -2.11 18.49
N THR A 356 -12.45 -2.89 19.16
CA THR A 356 -11.39 -3.70 18.56
C THR A 356 -11.76 -5.16 18.32
N ALA A 357 -13.04 -5.52 18.47
CA ALA A 357 -13.51 -6.88 18.23
C ALA A 357 -14.92 -6.89 17.63
N LEU A 358 -15.13 -7.80 16.69
CA LEU A 358 -16.43 -8.16 16.14
C LEU A 358 -16.58 -9.68 16.29
N THR A 359 -17.57 -10.10 17.07
CA THR A 359 -17.82 -11.51 17.39
C THR A 359 -19.14 -11.96 16.77
N GLY A 360 -19.30 -13.24 16.57
CA GLY A 360 -20.45 -13.81 15.88
C GLY A 360 -21.80 -13.53 16.54
N ASP A 361 -21.83 -13.14 17.82
CA ASP A 361 -23.01 -12.68 18.53
C ASP A 361 -23.48 -11.28 18.10
N ARG A 362 -22.73 -10.61 17.24
CA ARG A 362 -23.12 -9.37 16.55
C ARG A 362 -23.39 -9.59 15.06
N LEU A 363 -22.95 -10.72 14.51
CA LEU A 363 -23.23 -11.15 13.15
C LEU A 363 -24.40 -12.16 13.18
N ILE A 364 -25.59 -11.66 13.52
CA ILE A 364 -26.78 -12.47 13.69
C ILE A 364 -27.63 -12.36 12.43
N SER A 365 -27.93 -13.51 11.83
CA SER A 365 -28.86 -13.59 10.70
C SER A 365 -30.32 -13.40 11.15
N TRP A 366 -31.19 -13.03 10.24
CA TRP A 366 -32.62 -12.78 10.55
C TRP A 366 -33.35 -14.00 11.09
N ASP A 367 -32.85 -15.20 10.82
CA ASP A 367 -33.39 -16.44 11.45
C ASP A 367 -32.88 -16.66 12.89
N GLY A 368 -32.05 -15.74 13.41
CA GLY A 368 -31.52 -15.72 14.77
C GLY A 368 -30.30 -16.59 15.03
N HIS A 369 -29.60 -17.03 13.97
CA HIS A 369 -28.36 -17.78 14.11
C HIS A 369 -27.15 -16.82 14.18
N ASN A 370 -26.28 -17.07 15.15
CA ASN A 370 -25.02 -16.36 15.26
C ASN A 370 -23.99 -16.94 14.28
N ASN A 371 -23.16 -16.09 13.69
CA ASN A 371 -22.02 -16.54 12.94
C ASN A 371 -20.91 -17.04 13.89
N ASP A 372 -20.16 -18.05 13.46
CA ASP A 372 -19.06 -18.61 14.27
C ASP A 372 -17.75 -17.83 14.17
N LEU A 373 -17.70 -16.80 13.30
CA LEU A 373 -16.49 -16.00 13.10
C LEU A 373 -16.21 -15.05 14.27
N THR A 374 -14.94 -14.87 14.55
CA THR A 374 -14.46 -13.85 15.48
C THR A 374 -13.36 -13.02 14.81
N LEU A 375 -13.54 -11.71 14.82
CA LEU A 375 -12.54 -10.75 14.41
C LEU A 375 -12.05 -10.04 15.67
N THR A 376 -10.76 -10.14 15.97
CA THR A 376 -10.15 -9.54 17.16
C THR A 376 -8.94 -8.70 16.78
N ASP A 377 -8.46 -7.90 17.73
CA ASP A 377 -7.32 -7.00 17.56
C ASP A 377 -7.48 -6.07 16.34
N ILE A 378 -8.74 -5.64 16.11
CA ILE A 378 -9.04 -4.73 15.00
C ILE A 378 -8.33 -3.41 15.27
N ALA A 379 -7.44 -3.03 14.37
CA ALA A 379 -6.61 -1.84 14.47
C ALA A 379 -6.50 -1.14 13.12
N GLU A 380 -6.33 0.17 13.15
CA GLU A 380 -6.02 0.96 11.96
C GLU A 380 -4.54 1.32 11.94
N LYS A 381 -3.87 0.99 10.83
CA LYS A 381 -2.45 1.30 10.62
C LYS A 381 -2.25 1.76 9.18
N GLU A 382 -1.80 3.00 8.99
CA GLU A 382 -1.50 3.59 7.68
C GLU A 382 -2.68 3.54 6.68
N GLY A 383 -3.91 3.71 7.20
CA GLY A 383 -5.14 3.66 6.42
C GLY A 383 -5.60 2.25 6.04
N LYS A 384 -4.95 1.20 6.53
CA LYS A 384 -5.40 -0.19 6.44
C LYS A 384 -6.04 -0.62 7.74
N ILE A 385 -6.96 -1.54 7.66
CA ILE A 385 -7.51 -2.21 8.83
C ILE A 385 -6.85 -3.57 8.98
N LEU A 386 -6.26 -3.78 10.14
CA LEU A 386 -5.67 -5.06 10.54
C LEU A 386 -6.62 -5.77 11.49
N PHE A 387 -6.80 -7.06 11.36
CA PHE A 387 -7.52 -7.87 12.36
C PHE A 387 -7.11 -9.34 12.31
N ARG A 388 -7.38 -10.06 13.40
CA ARG A 388 -7.21 -11.50 13.52
C ARG A 388 -8.54 -12.19 13.30
N LEU A 389 -8.59 -13.07 12.33
CA LEU A 389 -9.73 -13.93 12.08
C LEU A 389 -9.57 -15.23 12.87
N ASN A 390 -10.56 -15.57 13.72
CA ASN A 390 -10.59 -16.79 14.55
C ASN A 390 -9.31 -17.02 15.37
N GLY A 391 -8.80 -15.93 15.97
CA GLY A 391 -7.56 -15.93 16.76
C GLY A 391 -6.31 -15.61 15.99
N GLY A 392 -6.35 -15.64 14.65
CA GLY A 392 -5.21 -15.31 13.79
C GLY A 392 -4.11 -16.37 13.77
N GLU A 393 -3.10 -16.12 12.97
CA GLU A 393 -1.85 -16.88 12.96
C GLU A 393 -0.96 -16.40 14.13
N ASP A 394 -0.01 -17.25 14.53
CA ASP A 394 0.99 -16.87 15.54
C ASP A 394 1.75 -15.63 15.08
N ASP A 395 2.05 -14.74 16.02
CA ASP A 395 2.88 -13.57 15.72
C ASP A 395 4.28 -13.99 15.30
N ILE A 396 4.92 -13.17 14.49
CA ILE A 396 6.33 -13.37 14.17
C ILE A 396 7.17 -13.33 15.45
N ASP A 397 8.17 -14.20 15.55
CA ASP A 397 9.04 -14.26 16.71
C ASP A 397 9.73 -12.93 17.00
N ALA A 398 9.84 -12.57 18.27
CA ALA A 398 10.60 -11.41 18.67
C ALA A 398 12.09 -11.60 18.37
N THR A 399 12.76 -10.55 17.89
CA THR A 399 14.21 -10.55 17.75
C THR A 399 14.92 -10.53 19.09
N THR A 400 16.20 -10.86 19.12
CA THR A 400 17.09 -10.65 20.26
C THR A 400 17.95 -9.41 20.00
N ALA A 401 17.77 -8.37 20.79
CA ALA A 401 18.67 -7.21 20.77
C ALA A 401 20.06 -7.63 21.30
N LEU A 402 21.09 -7.16 20.61
CA LEU A 402 22.49 -7.47 20.89
C LEU A 402 23.19 -6.26 21.52
N PRO A 403 24.32 -6.43 22.24
CA PRO A 403 25.11 -5.30 22.71
C PRO A 403 25.42 -4.31 21.60
N PRO A 404 25.35 -2.99 21.88
CA PRO A 404 25.59 -1.96 20.88
C PRO A 404 27.04 -1.93 20.42
N GLN A 405 27.29 -1.34 19.27
CA GLN A 405 28.62 -1.03 18.76
C GLN A 405 28.80 0.47 18.58
N ASN A 406 30.04 0.89 18.29
CA ASN A 406 30.37 2.28 17.97
C ASN A 406 29.79 3.25 19.02
N ILE A 407 29.93 2.95 20.30
CA ILE A 407 29.47 3.85 21.35
C ILE A 407 30.33 5.11 21.29
N LEU A 408 29.67 6.24 21.09
CA LEU A 408 30.25 7.58 20.98
C LEU A 408 29.66 8.50 22.05
N ALA A 409 30.19 9.70 22.19
CA ALA A 409 29.63 10.71 23.10
C ALA A 409 28.19 11.12 22.70
N GLY A 410 27.85 11.14 21.43
CA GLY A 410 26.54 11.55 20.90
C GLY A 410 25.68 10.45 20.32
N GLY A 411 26.07 9.16 20.49
CA GLY A 411 25.30 8.07 19.90
C GLY A 411 25.95 6.70 19.98
N PHE A 412 25.34 5.72 19.34
CA PHE A 412 25.85 4.34 19.25
C PHE A 412 25.15 3.61 18.07
N THR A 413 25.67 2.44 17.70
CA THR A 413 25.01 1.56 16.73
C THR A 413 24.25 0.46 17.49
N ALA A 414 22.92 0.49 17.46
CA ALA A 414 22.05 -0.57 17.96
C ALA A 414 22.11 -1.79 17.02
N ARG A 415 21.93 -3.01 17.56
CA ARG A 415 22.04 -4.26 16.80
C ARG A 415 21.07 -5.31 17.32
N TRP A 416 20.68 -6.22 16.44
CA TRP A 416 19.77 -7.33 16.77
C TRP A 416 19.95 -8.53 15.82
N MET A 417 19.34 -9.65 16.18
CA MET A 417 19.36 -10.85 15.37
C MET A 417 18.33 -10.76 14.24
N PRO A 418 18.62 -11.27 13.04
CA PRO A 418 17.61 -11.38 12.00
C PRO A 418 16.55 -12.41 12.37
N VAL A 419 15.31 -12.16 11.95
CA VAL A 419 14.17 -13.08 12.10
C VAL A 419 13.65 -13.45 10.72
N GLU A 420 13.39 -14.73 10.49
CA GLU A 420 12.85 -15.22 9.24
C GLU A 420 11.41 -14.70 9.04
N GLY A 421 11.08 -14.22 7.85
CA GLY A 421 9.78 -13.60 7.58
C GLY A 421 9.68 -12.12 7.93
N ALA A 422 10.70 -11.50 8.54
CA ALA A 422 10.68 -10.08 8.83
C ALA A 422 10.64 -9.23 7.56
N THR A 423 9.68 -8.30 7.47
CA THR A 423 9.62 -7.27 6.44
C THR A 423 10.41 -6.01 6.82
N GLY A 424 10.67 -5.84 8.12
CA GLY A 424 11.45 -4.74 8.69
C GLY A 424 11.56 -4.83 10.19
N TYR A 425 12.10 -3.76 10.79
CA TYR A 425 12.25 -3.63 12.23
C TYR A 425 11.88 -2.23 12.67
N THR A 426 11.32 -2.12 13.89
CA THR A 426 11.17 -0.83 14.58
C THR A 426 12.05 -0.81 15.80
N ILE A 427 12.72 0.30 16.03
CA ILE A 427 13.57 0.51 17.22
C ILE A 427 12.98 1.59 18.13
N SER A 428 13.03 1.35 19.43
CA SER A 428 12.74 2.34 20.44
C SER A 428 13.96 2.59 21.31
N VAL A 429 14.32 3.87 21.48
CA VAL A 429 15.44 4.31 22.35
C VAL A 429 14.90 5.27 23.39
N TYR A 430 15.25 5.04 24.66
CA TYR A 430 14.72 5.80 25.78
C TYR A 430 15.70 5.87 26.94
N ALA A 431 15.54 6.85 27.81
CA ALA A 431 16.09 6.88 29.15
C ALA A 431 15.03 6.41 30.18
N LYS A 432 15.41 6.09 31.38
CA LYS A 432 14.49 5.81 32.47
C LYS A 432 14.48 6.97 33.48
N ASP A 433 13.28 7.37 33.88
CA ASP A 433 13.12 8.37 34.92
C ASP A 433 13.34 7.79 36.35
N GLU A 434 13.20 8.60 37.37
CA GLU A 434 13.38 8.20 38.79
C GLU A 434 12.40 7.08 39.23
N THR A 435 11.36 6.81 38.46
CA THR A 435 10.34 5.77 38.71
C THR A 435 10.52 4.54 37.82
N ASP A 436 11.64 4.43 37.11
CA ASP A 436 11.95 3.36 36.12
C ASP A 436 11.02 3.35 34.88
N LYS A 437 10.35 4.48 34.62
CA LYS A 437 9.48 4.63 33.44
C LYS A 437 10.28 5.12 32.24
N ALA A 438 10.01 4.54 31.07
CA ALA A 438 10.64 4.93 29.84
C ALA A 438 10.28 6.38 29.42
N VAL A 439 11.30 7.17 29.11
CA VAL A 439 11.21 8.51 28.52
C VAL A 439 11.90 8.43 27.16
N TYR A 440 11.12 8.36 26.10
CA TYR A 440 11.64 8.15 24.76
C TYR A 440 12.47 9.31 24.26
N VAL A 441 13.54 8.99 23.55
CA VAL A 441 14.35 9.97 22.83
C VAL A 441 13.56 10.42 21.60
N SER A 442 13.48 11.74 21.41
CA SER A 442 12.73 12.32 20.28
C SER A 442 13.19 11.73 18.94
N GLY A 443 12.24 11.22 18.15
CA GLY A 443 12.49 10.57 16.87
C GLY A 443 12.89 9.09 16.93
N TYR A 444 12.94 8.48 18.14
CA TYR A 444 13.29 7.08 18.35
C TYR A 444 12.24 6.29 19.14
N GLU A 445 10.98 6.70 19.10
CA GLU A 445 9.87 5.92 19.63
C GLU A 445 9.23 5.15 18.47
N ASN A 446 9.38 3.81 18.46
CA ASN A 446 8.93 2.92 17.40
C ASN A 446 9.37 3.38 15.99
N LEU A 447 10.62 3.83 15.85
CA LEU A 447 11.18 4.26 14.57
C LEU A 447 11.34 3.05 13.64
N PHE A 448 10.64 3.03 12.50
CA PHE A 448 10.86 2.03 11.47
C PHE A 448 12.20 2.26 10.77
N VAL A 449 13.03 1.22 10.73
CA VAL A 449 14.41 1.29 10.22
C VAL A 449 14.64 0.41 8.99
N GLY A 450 13.56 -0.16 8.42
CA GLY A 450 13.65 -1.09 7.31
C GLY A 450 14.15 -2.48 7.71
N ASN A 451 14.39 -3.33 6.72
CA ASN A 451 14.88 -4.70 6.95
C ASN A 451 16.41 -4.72 7.12
N THR A 452 16.86 -4.28 8.29
CA THR A 452 18.28 -4.22 8.68
C THR A 452 18.45 -4.84 10.07
N THR A 453 19.65 -5.26 10.43
CA THR A 453 19.98 -5.80 11.78
C THR A 453 20.84 -4.85 12.61
N CYS A 454 21.02 -3.62 12.16
CA CYS A 454 21.68 -2.57 12.92
C CYS A 454 21.17 -1.19 12.49
N TYR A 455 21.25 -0.23 13.41
CA TYR A 455 20.88 1.16 13.13
C TYR A 455 21.72 2.14 13.95
N GLU A 456 22.13 3.23 13.34
CA GLU A 456 22.97 4.25 14.00
C GLU A 456 22.07 5.26 14.75
N ILE A 457 22.18 5.29 16.06
CA ILE A 457 21.48 6.23 16.95
C ILE A 457 22.36 7.46 17.14
N LYS A 458 21.81 8.65 16.95
CA LYS A 458 22.47 9.95 17.01
C LYS A 458 21.73 10.95 17.89
N GLY A 459 22.41 12.05 18.23
CA GLY A 459 21.78 13.17 18.95
C GLY A 459 21.57 12.90 20.44
N LEU A 460 22.28 11.93 21.00
CA LEU A 460 22.23 11.60 22.42
C LEU A 460 23.12 12.55 23.25
N THR A 461 22.76 12.67 24.53
CA THR A 461 23.58 13.41 25.52
C THR A 461 24.79 12.56 25.89
N PRO A 462 26.01 13.15 25.96
CA PRO A 462 27.19 12.45 26.43
C PRO A 462 27.09 11.99 27.88
N SER A 463 27.85 10.94 28.24
CA SER A 463 27.93 10.37 29.61
C SER A 463 26.55 10.05 30.19
N SER A 464 25.59 9.66 29.38
CA SER A 464 24.22 9.40 29.76
C SER A 464 23.81 7.96 29.41
N THR A 465 23.01 7.35 30.30
CA THR A 465 22.52 5.97 30.10
C THR A 465 21.21 5.98 29.35
N TYR A 466 21.14 5.14 28.31
CA TYR A 466 19.97 4.88 27.49
C TYR A 466 19.67 3.39 27.43
N TYR A 467 18.47 3.09 26.99
CA TYR A 467 18.00 1.73 26.78
C TYR A 467 17.42 1.63 25.36
N TYR A 468 17.53 0.47 24.76
CA TYR A 468 16.81 0.23 23.52
C TYR A 468 16.24 -1.18 23.44
N ASN A 469 15.16 -1.31 22.70
CA ASN A 469 14.58 -2.57 22.25
C ASN A 469 14.17 -2.47 20.79
N VAL A 470 13.90 -3.62 20.18
CA VAL A 470 13.57 -3.74 18.77
C VAL A 470 12.37 -4.65 18.62
N LYS A 471 11.44 -4.31 17.73
CA LYS A 471 10.35 -5.17 17.32
C LYS A 471 10.58 -5.60 15.87
N VAL A 472 10.09 -6.77 15.50
CA VAL A 472 10.06 -7.27 14.14
C VAL A 472 8.76 -6.81 13.50
N GLU A 473 8.81 -6.32 12.28
CA GLU A 473 7.65 -6.03 11.44
C GLU A 473 7.47 -7.15 10.43
N ASP A 474 6.26 -7.68 10.33
CA ASP A 474 5.85 -8.70 9.35
C ASP A 474 4.87 -8.14 8.31
N GLY A 475 4.58 -6.83 8.37
CA GLY A 475 3.58 -6.15 7.56
C GLY A 475 2.17 -6.21 8.14
N LEU A 476 1.97 -6.94 9.23
CA LEU A 476 0.69 -7.10 9.94
C LEU A 476 0.78 -6.55 11.37
N TYR A 477 0.90 -7.44 12.34
CA TYR A 477 0.92 -7.07 13.77
C TYR A 477 2.33 -6.86 14.32
N GLY A 478 3.33 -7.49 13.70
CA GLY A 478 4.70 -7.49 14.20
C GLY A 478 4.88 -8.32 15.47
N SER A 479 6.10 -8.29 16.04
CA SER A 479 6.45 -9.06 17.22
C SER A 479 6.25 -8.29 18.54
N SER A 480 6.31 -9.02 19.66
CA SER A 480 6.63 -8.42 20.96
C SER A 480 8.02 -7.74 20.90
N PRO A 481 8.31 -6.76 21.78
CA PRO A 481 9.64 -6.17 21.89
C PRO A 481 10.70 -7.23 22.24
N SER A 482 11.91 -7.04 21.73
CA SER A 482 13.09 -7.80 22.14
C SER A 482 13.43 -7.59 23.63
N ASN A 483 14.43 -8.29 24.10
CA ASN A 483 15.12 -7.92 25.35
C ASN A 483 15.60 -6.46 25.30
N GLU A 484 15.62 -5.81 26.45
CA GLU A 484 16.16 -4.47 26.63
C GLU A 484 17.69 -4.51 26.70
N ILE A 485 18.37 -3.56 26.07
CA ILE A 485 19.81 -3.37 26.14
C ILE A 485 20.10 -2.00 26.74
N GLU A 486 20.90 -1.99 27.79
CA GLU A 486 21.44 -0.78 28.40
C GLU A 486 22.72 -0.34 27.69
N VAL A 487 22.86 0.97 27.45
CA VAL A 487 24.06 1.59 26.87
C VAL A 487 24.33 2.96 27.47
N THR A 488 25.57 3.20 27.84
CA THR A 488 26.01 4.53 28.33
C THR A 488 26.88 5.18 27.25
N THR A 489 26.53 6.39 26.83
CA THR A 489 27.31 7.19 25.87
C THR A 489 28.62 7.66 26.48
N LEU A 490 29.65 7.86 25.66
CA LEU A 490 31.00 8.24 26.11
C LEU A 490 31.06 9.71 26.55
N ASP A 491 32.15 10.03 27.26
CA ASP A 491 32.55 11.42 27.56
C ASP A 491 33.06 12.06 26.24
N PRO A 492 32.71 13.32 25.92
CA PRO A 492 33.08 13.97 24.68
C PRO A 492 34.60 14.28 24.53
N THR A 493 35.36 14.12 25.58
CA THR A 493 36.79 14.50 25.63
C THR A 493 37.75 13.43 25.09
N ILE A 494 37.25 12.25 24.66
CA ILE A 494 38.11 11.10 24.40
C ILE A 494 37.94 10.58 22.96
N ASP A 495 39.00 10.73 22.17
CA ASP A 495 39.12 10.19 20.79
C ASP A 495 39.94 8.89 20.85
N TYR A 496 39.31 7.74 20.57
CA TYR A 496 40.00 6.44 20.55
C TYR A 496 39.92 5.82 19.14
N PHE A 497 41.07 5.66 18.50
CA PHE A 497 41.16 5.17 17.11
C PHE A 497 40.74 3.68 16.99
N ALA A 498 40.19 3.31 15.83
CA ALA A 498 39.86 1.92 15.52
C ALA A 498 41.14 1.05 15.37
N PRO A 499 41.15 -0.20 15.85
CA PRO A 499 42.21 -1.15 15.52
C PRO A 499 42.17 -1.53 14.03
N THR A 500 43.23 -2.16 13.53
CA THR A 500 43.25 -2.72 12.17
C THR A 500 43.12 -4.24 12.25
N ALA A 501 42.07 -4.79 11.67
CA ALA A 501 41.94 -6.22 11.46
C ALA A 501 42.70 -6.64 10.22
N LEU A 502 43.46 -7.73 10.31
CA LEU A 502 44.32 -8.29 9.28
C LEU A 502 43.67 -9.55 8.69
N ASP A 503 44.20 -10.00 7.53
CA ASP A 503 43.71 -11.25 6.92
C ASP A 503 43.85 -12.44 7.84
N ALA A 504 42.77 -13.28 7.85
CA ALA A 504 42.72 -14.49 8.66
C ALA A 504 43.81 -15.50 8.27
N LYS A 505 44.28 -16.27 9.24
CA LYS A 505 45.25 -17.33 9.05
C LYS A 505 44.66 -18.69 9.39
N GLU A 506 45.33 -19.76 9.01
CA GLU A 506 45.03 -21.17 9.31
C GLU A 506 43.56 -21.53 9.02
N ILE A 507 43.09 -21.14 7.86
CA ILE A 507 41.73 -21.42 7.44
C ILE A 507 41.57 -22.90 7.17
N THR A 508 40.57 -23.52 7.83
CA THR A 508 40.15 -24.92 7.64
C THR A 508 38.69 -24.98 7.19
N ASP A 509 38.13 -26.15 7.11
CA ASP A 509 36.70 -26.35 6.87
C ASP A 509 35.81 -25.98 8.05
N LYS A 510 36.39 -25.81 9.28
CA LYS A 510 35.62 -25.57 10.51
C LYS A 510 36.20 -24.49 11.41
N SER A 511 37.30 -23.85 11.00
CA SER A 511 37.97 -22.85 11.81
C SER A 511 38.83 -21.93 11.00
N PHE A 512 39.16 -20.76 11.57
CA PHE A 512 40.24 -19.89 11.15
C PHE A 512 40.80 -19.14 12.35
N VAL A 513 41.98 -18.51 12.18
CA VAL A 513 42.57 -17.62 13.17
C VAL A 513 42.35 -16.18 12.70
N ALA A 514 41.53 -15.42 13.43
CA ALA A 514 41.38 -13.98 13.28
C ALA A 514 42.61 -13.28 13.83
N VAL A 515 43.12 -12.22 13.14
CA VAL A 515 44.36 -11.52 13.49
C VAL A 515 44.13 -10.01 13.38
N TRP A 516 44.77 -9.23 14.26
CA TRP A 516 44.70 -7.77 14.23
C TRP A 516 45.98 -7.12 14.75
N GLU A 517 46.14 -5.84 14.45
CA GLU A 517 47.30 -5.06 14.92
C GLU A 517 47.12 -4.67 16.39
N GLN A 518 48.21 -4.62 17.11
CA GLN A 518 48.23 -4.16 18.49
C GLN A 518 48.06 -2.63 18.56
N MET A 519 47.18 -2.19 19.43
CA MET A 519 47.10 -0.76 19.79
C MET A 519 47.87 -0.49 21.09
N ASN A 520 48.56 0.67 21.14
CA ASN A 520 49.44 0.98 22.26
C ASN A 520 48.66 1.07 23.52
N ASP A 521 47.65 1.53 23.82
CA ASP A 521 47.01 1.66 25.13
C ASP A 521 45.87 0.68 25.39
N ALA A 522 45.63 -0.27 24.45
CA ALA A 522 44.60 -1.27 24.62
C ALA A 522 44.98 -2.29 25.71
N THR A 523 44.07 -2.49 26.65
CA THR A 523 44.13 -3.50 27.72
C THR A 523 43.37 -4.75 27.36
N ASP A 524 42.40 -4.63 26.46
CA ASP A 524 41.55 -5.73 26.02
C ASP A 524 41.09 -5.49 24.55
N TYR A 525 40.69 -6.58 23.86
CA TYR A 525 40.08 -6.53 22.56
C TYR A 525 38.79 -7.37 22.58
N TYR A 526 37.85 -6.97 21.77
CA TYR A 526 36.60 -7.68 21.56
C TYR A 526 36.45 -8.01 20.08
N ILE A 527 36.04 -9.23 19.77
CA ILE A 527 35.83 -9.68 18.41
C ILE A 527 34.34 -9.92 18.17
N ASP A 528 33.87 -9.46 17.03
CA ASP A 528 32.61 -9.86 16.42
C ASP A 528 32.90 -10.74 15.22
N VAL A 529 32.27 -11.91 15.16
CA VAL A 529 32.26 -12.78 13.98
C VAL A 529 30.83 -12.96 13.53
N PHE A 530 30.59 -12.82 12.24
CA PHE A 530 29.25 -12.90 11.66
C PHE A 530 29.29 -13.49 10.26
N THR A 531 28.17 -13.96 9.78
CA THR A 531 27.88 -14.22 8.38
C THR A 531 27.08 -13.06 7.81
N GLN A 532 26.90 -13.03 6.50
CA GLN A 532 26.02 -12.06 5.85
C GLN A 532 25.00 -12.80 5.01
N ILE A 533 23.74 -12.37 5.11
CA ILE A 533 22.65 -12.84 4.26
C ILE A 533 22.13 -11.68 3.42
N PRO A 534 21.65 -11.95 2.19
CA PRO A 534 20.98 -10.94 1.39
C PRO A 534 19.69 -10.46 2.09
N GLY A 535 19.53 -9.16 2.21
CA GLY A 535 18.27 -8.55 2.59
C GLY A 535 17.38 -8.29 1.38
N THR A 536 16.25 -7.60 1.62
CA THR A 536 15.32 -7.23 0.56
C THR A 536 15.89 -6.06 -0.26
N PRO A 537 15.92 -6.14 -1.59
CA PRO A 537 16.32 -5.02 -2.43
C PRO A 537 15.33 -3.86 -2.33
N SER A 538 15.78 -2.64 -2.56
CA SER A 538 14.92 -1.49 -2.76
C SER A 538 14.13 -1.66 -4.05
N THR A 539 12.90 -1.17 -4.11
CA THR A 539 12.03 -1.27 -5.30
C THR A 539 11.51 0.10 -5.70
N ASP A 540 11.73 0.46 -6.96
CA ASP A 540 11.05 1.59 -7.59
C ASP A 540 9.85 1.06 -8.38
N ILE A 541 8.70 1.73 -8.22
CA ILE A 541 7.46 1.42 -8.94
C ILE A 541 7.12 2.60 -9.84
N VAL A 542 6.90 2.33 -11.13
CA VAL A 542 6.46 3.34 -12.12
C VAL A 542 5.19 2.82 -12.79
N ASP A 543 4.07 3.30 -12.35
CA ASP A 543 2.71 2.90 -12.76
C ASP A 543 2.01 3.93 -13.68
N PHE A 544 2.64 5.07 -13.92
CA PHE A 544 2.13 6.20 -14.69
C PHE A 544 0.78 6.79 -14.21
N SER A 545 0.25 6.40 -13.06
CA SER A 545 -1.05 6.86 -12.52
C SER A 545 -1.16 8.39 -12.41
N LYS A 546 -0.03 9.06 -12.25
CA LYS A 546 0.08 10.54 -12.25
C LYS A 546 0.48 11.13 -13.60
N GLY A 547 0.38 10.35 -14.68
CA GLY A 547 0.80 10.73 -16.03
C GLY A 547 2.30 10.63 -16.27
N ALA A 548 2.70 10.45 -17.53
CA ALA A 548 4.11 10.26 -17.93
C ALA A 548 5.03 11.47 -17.70
N GLY A 549 4.48 12.61 -17.30
CA GLY A 549 5.26 13.78 -16.87
C GLY A 549 5.63 13.79 -15.38
N ASN A 550 5.07 12.89 -14.58
CA ASN A 550 5.27 12.82 -13.12
C ASN A 550 5.94 11.50 -12.72
N LEU A 551 7.06 11.20 -13.33
CA LEU A 551 7.84 10.01 -13.01
C LEU A 551 8.50 10.14 -11.62
N PRO A 552 8.80 9.00 -10.94
CA PRO A 552 9.58 9.02 -9.71
C PRO A 552 10.93 9.75 -9.89
N GLU A 553 11.52 10.22 -8.79
CA GLU A 553 12.77 10.98 -8.82
C GLU A 553 13.88 10.26 -9.60
N GLY A 554 14.50 10.98 -10.53
CA GLY A 554 15.58 10.47 -11.37
C GLY A 554 15.14 9.63 -12.57
N TRP A 555 13.90 9.19 -12.65
CA TRP A 555 13.37 8.56 -13.85
C TRP A 555 13.12 9.58 -14.96
N SER A 556 13.28 9.16 -16.19
CA SER A 556 13.09 10.04 -17.34
C SER A 556 12.50 9.30 -18.53
N SER A 557 11.65 9.99 -19.31
CA SER A 557 11.12 9.46 -20.56
C SER A 557 11.28 10.46 -21.70
N THR A 558 11.53 9.98 -22.90
CA THR A 558 11.60 10.81 -24.12
C THR A 558 10.24 11.18 -24.67
N THR A 559 9.15 10.72 -24.07
CA THR A 559 7.76 11.04 -24.43
C THR A 559 6.92 11.19 -23.17
N GLN A 560 5.89 12.05 -23.26
CA GLN A 560 4.88 12.20 -22.21
C GLN A 560 3.51 11.65 -22.67
N ASN A 561 3.45 11.02 -23.85
CA ASN A 561 2.22 10.44 -24.36
C ASN A 561 1.83 9.18 -23.57
N THR A 562 0.56 9.06 -23.26
CA THR A 562 0.00 7.90 -22.56
C THR A 562 -1.12 7.24 -23.34
N TYR A 563 -1.50 6.03 -22.93
CA TYR A 563 -2.76 5.39 -23.25
C TYR A 563 -3.66 5.44 -22.02
N GLY A 564 -4.82 6.07 -22.14
CA GLY A 564 -5.83 6.16 -21.08
C GLY A 564 -6.83 5.00 -21.05
N MET A 565 -6.59 3.93 -21.80
CA MET A 565 -7.52 2.79 -21.93
C MET A 565 -6.93 1.55 -21.23
N SER A 566 -7.73 0.88 -20.40
CA SER A 566 -7.36 -0.36 -19.70
C SER A 566 -6.87 -1.47 -20.65
N SER A 567 -7.37 -1.50 -21.89
CA SER A 567 -6.87 -2.45 -22.91
C SER A 567 -5.41 -2.24 -23.31
N TYR A 568 -4.82 -1.09 -23.02
CA TYR A 568 -3.41 -0.76 -23.29
C TYR A 568 -2.63 -0.42 -22.01
N SER A 569 -3.09 -0.86 -20.87
CA SER A 569 -2.43 -0.70 -19.57
C SER A 569 -2.23 -2.06 -18.91
N GLY A 570 -1.35 -2.13 -17.96
CA GLY A 570 -1.14 -3.29 -17.10
C GLY A 570 -2.26 -3.41 -16.06
N GLU A 571 -1.96 -3.10 -14.81
CA GLU A 571 -2.96 -3.16 -13.74
C GLU A 571 -4.00 -2.04 -13.86
N GLN A 572 -3.57 -0.81 -14.15
CA GLN A 572 -4.47 0.34 -14.28
C GLN A 572 -3.98 1.35 -15.33
N PRO A 573 -4.89 2.05 -16.06
CA PRO A 573 -4.50 3.16 -16.91
C PRO A 573 -4.13 4.42 -16.08
N PRO A 574 -3.31 5.32 -16.65
CA PRO A 574 -2.72 5.27 -17.98
C PRO A 574 -1.35 4.56 -18.03
N SER A 575 -1.00 4.00 -19.18
CA SER A 575 0.34 3.49 -19.48
C SER A 575 1.17 4.45 -20.33
N LEU A 576 2.48 4.34 -20.34
CA LEU A 576 3.37 5.13 -21.21
C LEU A 576 3.24 4.67 -22.68
N ARG A 577 3.01 5.61 -23.61
CA ARG A 577 2.93 5.35 -25.03
C ARG A 577 4.22 5.69 -25.76
N LEU A 578 4.91 4.68 -26.25
CA LEU A 578 6.07 4.81 -27.13
C LEU A 578 5.64 4.73 -28.60
N SER A 579 5.56 5.86 -29.30
CA SER A 579 4.95 5.97 -30.63
C SER A 579 5.94 6.27 -31.78
N SER A 580 7.20 6.52 -31.49
CA SER A 580 8.25 6.78 -32.47
C SER A 580 9.46 5.92 -32.20
N ASP A 581 10.24 5.66 -33.24
CA ASP A 581 11.54 5.00 -33.11
C ASP A 581 12.44 5.76 -32.15
N GLY A 582 13.11 5.04 -31.24
CA GLY A 582 13.96 5.62 -30.19
C GLY A 582 13.23 6.21 -28.98
N HIS A 583 11.88 6.19 -28.92
CA HIS A 583 11.21 6.55 -27.69
C HIS A 583 11.61 5.60 -26.57
N SER A 584 11.94 6.15 -25.40
CA SER A 584 12.47 5.36 -24.30
C SER A 584 12.07 5.88 -22.93
N ILE A 585 12.19 5.01 -21.93
CA ILE A 585 12.18 5.35 -20.51
C ILE A 585 13.44 4.81 -19.86
N SER A 586 14.01 5.59 -18.96
CA SER A 586 15.27 5.25 -18.25
C SER A 586 15.12 5.45 -16.76
N SER A 587 15.69 4.54 -15.98
CA SER A 587 15.85 4.69 -14.53
C SER A 587 16.89 5.75 -14.16
N PRO A 588 16.96 6.18 -12.90
CA PRO A 588 18.16 6.88 -12.39
C PRO A 588 19.39 5.98 -12.45
N VAL A 589 20.57 6.57 -12.26
CA VAL A 589 21.81 5.83 -12.00
C VAL A 589 21.88 5.52 -10.51
N TYR A 590 21.85 4.25 -10.15
CA TYR A 590 21.91 3.82 -8.75
C TYR A 590 23.36 3.68 -8.28
N ASP A 591 23.58 3.85 -6.99
CA ASP A 591 24.87 3.61 -6.31
C ASP A 591 25.15 2.11 -6.08
N LYS A 592 24.13 1.26 -6.25
CA LYS A 592 24.17 -0.20 -6.11
C LYS A 592 23.63 -0.90 -7.34
N ASP A 593 23.94 -2.19 -7.48
CA ASP A 593 23.53 -2.97 -8.64
C ASP A 593 22.01 -3.15 -8.70
N ILE A 594 21.46 -3.07 -9.90
CA ILE A 594 20.09 -3.47 -10.21
C ILE A 594 20.05 -5.00 -10.19
N VAL A 595 18.99 -5.55 -9.60
CA VAL A 595 18.82 -6.98 -9.36
C VAL A 595 17.76 -7.60 -10.25
N ASN A 596 16.61 -6.94 -10.37
CA ASN A 596 15.48 -7.43 -11.15
C ASN A 596 14.71 -6.26 -11.76
N LEU A 597 14.11 -6.50 -12.92
CA LEU A 597 13.20 -5.58 -13.59
C LEU A 597 11.96 -6.36 -14.05
N GLU A 598 10.80 -5.91 -13.64
CA GLU A 598 9.53 -6.40 -14.16
C GLU A 598 8.77 -5.26 -14.83
N PHE A 599 8.03 -5.53 -15.88
CA PHE A 599 7.18 -4.55 -16.53
C PHE A 599 6.14 -5.22 -17.42
N TRP A 600 5.04 -4.54 -17.64
CA TRP A 600 4.03 -4.94 -18.59
C TRP A 600 4.22 -4.24 -19.95
N ILE A 601 3.94 -4.95 -21.05
CA ILE A 601 4.05 -4.42 -22.42
C ILE A 601 2.95 -4.92 -23.34
N ARG A 602 2.45 -4.02 -24.20
CA ARG A 602 1.53 -4.36 -25.30
C ARG A 602 1.75 -3.47 -26.52
N GLY A 603 1.59 -4.05 -27.72
CA GLY A 603 1.65 -3.33 -29.00
C GLY A 603 0.27 -2.86 -29.45
N ASN A 604 0.23 -1.66 -30.03
CA ASN A 604 -0.90 -1.16 -30.79
C ASN A 604 -0.52 -1.08 -32.27
N GLN A 605 -1.10 -1.96 -33.09
CA GLN A 605 -0.84 -2.09 -34.53
C GLN A 605 0.65 -2.29 -34.89
N THR A 606 1.45 -2.82 -33.95
CA THR A 606 2.84 -3.23 -34.21
C THR A 606 2.89 -4.43 -35.14
N GLY A 607 3.94 -4.53 -35.97
CA GLY A 607 4.25 -5.72 -36.74
C GLY A 607 5.13 -6.70 -35.97
N ASP A 608 5.66 -7.71 -36.67
CA ASP A 608 6.50 -8.75 -36.05
C ASP A 608 7.97 -8.32 -35.84
N LYS A 609 8.34 -7.16 -36.40
CA LYS A 609 9.73 -6.67 -36.36
C LYS A 609 9.98 -5.68 -35.25
N GLU A 610 8.94 -5.05 -34.70
CA GLU A 610 9.05 -4.08 -33.62
C GLU A 610 9.53 -4.77 -32.34
N ARG A 611 10.41 -4.11 -31.63
CA ARG A 611 11.04 -4.60 -30.39
C ARG A 611 11.04 -3.55 -29.32
N LEU A 612 10.97 -4.00 -28.09
CA LEU A 612 11.42 -3.21 -26.96
C LEU A 612 12.82 -3.70 -26.57
N VAL A 613 13.80 -2.83 -26.66
CA VAL A 613 15.19 -3.14 -26.36
C VAL A 613 15.50 -2.69 -24.93
N LEU A 614 16.02 -3.60 -24.14
CA LEU A 614 16.52 -3.32 -22.78
C LEU A 614 18.03 -3.16 -22.84
N ASP A 615 18.51 -1.96 -22.57
CA ASP A 615 19.91 -1.65 -22.37
C ASP A 615 20.20 -1.45 -20.88
N ALA A 616 21.39 -1.84 -20.44
CA ALA A 616 21.93 -1.61 -19.09
C ALA A 616 23.24 -0.83 -19.16
N LEU A 617 23.41 0.10 -18.21
CA LEU A 617 24.66 0.83 -18.00
C LEU A 617 25.56 0.01 -17.07
N ILE A 618 26.67 -0.48 -17.59
CA ILE A 618 27.68 -1.27 -16.88
C ILE A 618 29.05 -0.61 -17.15
N ASP A 619 29.84 -0.35 -16.11
CA ASP A 619 31.13 0.30 -16.20
C ASP A 619 31.15 1.60 -17.05
N SER A 620 30.03 2.37 -16.95
CA SER A 620 29.79 3.61 -17.69
C SER A 620 29.56 3.44 -19.21
N GLU A 621 29.35 2.22 -19.69
CA GLU A 621 28.97 1.91 -21.08
C GLU A 621 27.59 1.25 -21.15
N TRP A 622 26.85 1.55 -22.25
CA TRP A 622 25.53 0.94 -22.49
C TRP A 622 25.68 -0.41 -23.21
N HIS A 623 25.14 -1.45 -22.63
CA HIS A 623 25.09 -2.81 -23.17
C HIS A 623 23.64 -3.25 -23.39
N THR A 624 23.35 -3.79 -24.56
CA THR A 624 22.03 -4.39 -24.80
C THR A 624 21.94 -5.73 -24.08
N ILE A 625 21.01 -5.83 -23.15
CA ILE A 625 20.78 -7.04 -22.35
C ILE A 625 19.78 -7.95 -23.04
N ASN A 626 18.68 -7.39 -23.53
CA ASN A 626 17.62 -8.17 -24.15
C ASN A 626 16.84 -7.36 -25.18
N SER A 627 16.07 -8.06 -26.02
CA SER A 627 15.22 -7.46 -27.03
C SER A 627 13.90 -8.24 -27.13
N TYR A 628 12.83 -7.66 -26.62
CA TYR A 628 11.54 -8.31 -26.47
C TYR A 628 10.65 -8.08 -27.69
N PRO A 629 10.04 -9.12 -28.27
CA PRO A 629 8.98 -8.95 -29.25
C PRO A 629 7.73 -8.35 -28.58
N ILE A 630 7.04 -7.46 -29.30
CA ILE A 630 5.89 -6.75 -28.74
C ILE A 630 4.60 -7.41 -29.20
N THR A 631 3.90 -8.07 -28.27
CA THR A 631 2.62 -8.72 -28.60
C THR A 631 1.49 -7.70 -28.78
N THR A 632 0.58 -8.01 -29.72
CA THR A 632 -0.68 -7.26 -29.92
C THR A 632 -1.90 -8.00 -29.34
N GLN A 633 -1.67 -9.11 -28.65
CA GLN A 633 -2.74 -9.88 -28.03
C GLN A 633 -3.40 -9.08 -26.89
N ALA A 634 -4.69 -9.32 -26.68
CA ALA A 634 -5.41 -8.76 -25.57
C ALA A 634 -4.77 -9.21 -24.22
N GLY A 635 -4.70 -8.32 -23.26
CA GLY A 635 -4.05 -8.55 -21.97
C GLY A 635 -2.55 -8.26 -21.95
N GLY A 636 -1.91 -8.01 -23.10
CA GLY A 636 -0.47 -7.70 -23.14
C GLY A 636 0.43 -8.86 -22.69
N GLN A 637 1.60 -8.54 -22.17
CA GLN A 637 2.60 -9.48 -21.70
C GLN A 637 3.38 -8.91 -20.50
N GLN A 638 3.45 -9.67 -19.43
CA GLN A 638 4.37 -9.38 -18.33
C GLN A 638 5.77 -9.89 -18.68
N ILE A 639 6.78 -9.06 -18.45
CA ILE A 639 8.19 -9.37 -18.67
C ILE A 639 8.90 -9.30 -17.32
N SER A 640 9.79 -10.26 -17.07
CA SER A 640 10.73 -10.23 -15.93
C SER A 640 12.15 -10.45 -16.45
N GLN A 641 13.10 -9.64 -15.99
CA GLN A 641 14.52 -9.73 -16.30
C GLN A 641 15.33 -9.75 -15.03
N ASP A 642 15.96 -10.88 -14.76
CA ASP A 642 16.93 -11.05 -13.67
C ASP A 642 18.32 -10.56 -14.10
N PHE A 643 18.99 -9.80 -13.23
CA PHE A 643 20.34 -9.29 -13.40
C PHE A 643 21.35 -9.90 -12.42
N SER A 644 20.95 -10.90 -11.62
CA SER A 644 21.81 -11.48 -10.57
C SER A 644 23.14 -12.03 -11.10
N ASP A 645 23.18 -12.48 -12.36
CA ASP A 645 24.38 -12.96 -13.03
C ASP A 645 25.14 -11.87 -13.82
N ILE A 646 24.67 -10.62 -13.78
CA ILE A 646 25.23 -9.48 -14.52
C ILE A 646 25.67 -8.39 -13.52
N PRO A 647 26.88 -8.47 -12.98
CA PRO A 647 27.33 -7.48 -11.99
C PRO A 647 27.55 -6.09 -12.60
N GLY A 648 27.38 -5.06 -11.79
CA GLY A 648 27.69 -3.68 -12.17
C GLY A 648 26.59 -2.95 -12.95
N VAL A 649 25.39 -3.52 -13.07
CA VAL A 649 24.25 -2.83 -13.70
C VAL A 649 23.78 -1.69 -12.81
N ARG A 650 23.97 -0.44 -13.25
CA ARG A 650 23.67 0.78 -12.45
C ARG A 650 22.48 1.57 -12.97
N GLN A 651 22.08 1.38 -14.20
CA GLN A 651 20.95 2.06 -14.83
C GLN A 651 20.38 1.16 -15.92
N ILE A 652 19.07 1.24 -16.14
CA ILE A 652 18.42 0.58 -17.29
C ILE A 652 17.75 1.61 -18.19
N ARG A 653 17.56 1.20 -19.45
CA ARG A 653 16.77 1.94 -20.43
C ARG A 653 15.96 0.96 -21.28
N LEU A 654 14.66 1.21 -21.38
CA LEU A 654 13.76 0.50 -22.29
C LEU A 654 13.51 1.39 -23.52
N THR A 655 13.92 0.95 -24.69
CA THR A 655 13.83 1.72 -25.95
C THR A 655 12.95 1.01 -26.95
N PHE A 656 11.98 1.73 -27.52
CA PHE A 656 11.14 1.21 -28.59
C PHE A 656 11.87 1.31 -29.92
N ASN A 657 12.20 0.16 -30.49
CA ASN A 657 12.76 0.04 -31.84
C ASN A 657 11.61 -0.19 -32.83
N ARG A 658 11.20 0.89 -33.49
CA ARG A 658 10.09 0.90 -34.45
C ARG A 658 10.63 0.80 -35.85
N ILE A 659 10.43 -0.34 -36.51
CA ILE A 659 10.92 -0.61 -37.87
C ILE A 659 9.86 -0.27 -38.92
N GLU A 660 8.62 -0.70 -38.73
CA GLU A 660 7.58 -0.55 -39.72
C GLU A 660 6.43 0.37 -39.25
N LYS A 661 5.74 0.05 -38.14
CA LYS A 661 4.53 0.74 -37.73
C LYS A 661 4.16 0.51 -36.27
N GLY A 662 3.10 1.19 -35.82
CA GLY A 662 2.49 0.98 -34.52
C GLY A 662 3.16 1.77 -33.41
N SER A 663 2.77 1.46 -32.21
CA SER A 663 3.28 2.02 -30.95
C SER A 663 3.22 0.97 -29.86
N ALA A 664 4.03 1.11 -28.80
CA ALA A 664 4.03 0.23 -27.66
C ALA A 664 3.46 0.94 -26.42
N ALA A 665 2.70 0.23 -25.62
CA ALA A 665 2.33 0.61 -24.27
C ALA A 665 3.27 -0.10 -23.30
N ILE A 666 3.80 0.61 -22.30
CA ILE A 666 4.59 0.06 -21.20
C ILE A 666 3.98 0.53 -19.91
N ASP A 667 3.87 -0.37 -18.92
CA ASP A 667 3.26 -0.10 -17.64
C ASP A 667 3.86 -0.97 -16.52
N ASP A 668 3.44 -0.72 -15.27
CA ASP A 668 3.77 -1.52 -14.09
C ASP A 668 5.26 -1.88 -14.03
N ILE A 669 6.13 -0.87 -14.11
CA ILE A 669 7.56 -1.09 -14.03
C ILE A 669 7.95 -1.23 -12.57
N HIS A 670 8.42 -2.40 -12.17
CA HIS A 670 9.01 -2.69 -10.87
C HIS A 670 10.50 -2.94 -11.05
N LEU A 671 11.33 -2.05 -10.55
CA LEU A 671 12.78 -2.15 -10.62
C LEU A 671 13.37 -2.36 -9.24
N GLN A 672 13.98 -3.50 -9.03
CA GLN A 672 14.66 -3.84 -7.78
C GLN A 672 16.17 -3.58 -7.88
N TRP A 673 16.73 -2.93 -6.87
CA TRP A 673 18.13 -2.56 -6.82
C TRP A 673 18.71 -2.63 -5.40
N GLY A 674 20.01 -2.86 -5.28
CA GLY A 674 20.75 -2.77 -4.05
C GLY A 674 20.32 -3.78 -2.99
N ILE A 675 20.73 -5.05 -3.11
CA ILE A 675 20.51 -6.03 -2.02
C ILE A 675 21.42 -5.62 -0.85
N PRO A 676 20.87 -5.16 0.29
CA PRO A 676 21.66 -4.92 1.47
C PRO A 676 22.16 -6.26 2.02
N MET A 677 23.42 -6.31 2.47
CA MET A 677 23.93 -7.47 3.18
C MET A 677 23.68 -7.28 4.67
N ILE A 678 22.96 -8.20 5.28
CA ILE A 678 22.59 -8.20 6.70
C ILE A 678 23.58 -9.04 7.48
N ASP A 679 24.23 -8.45 8.50
CA ASP A 679 25.16 -9.13 9.39
C ASP A 679 24.39 -10.06 10.34
N VAL A 680 24.66 -11.36 10.27
CA VAL A 680 24.11 -12.39 11.16
C VAL A 680 25.22 -12.82 12.14
N PRO A 681 25.19 -12.32 13.39
CA PRO A 681 26.25 -12.59 14.34
C PRO A 681 26.33 -14.07 14.72
N LEU A 682 27.55 -14.55 14.98
CA LEU A 682 27.77 -15.80 15.68
C LEU A 682 27.75 -15.53 17.19
N ASN A 683 26.72 -16.01 17.88
CA ASN A 683 26.47 -15.71 19.31
C ASN A 683 27.70 -15.92 20.20
N GLU A 684 28.48 -16.99 19.96
CA GLU A 684 29.69 -17.30 20.70
C GLU A 684 30.78 -16.24 20.54
N TYR A 685 30.77 -15.50 19.42
CA TYR A 685 31.79 -14.52 19.04
C TYR A 685 31.20 -13.11 18.87
N THR A 686 30.13 -12.79 19.56
CA THR A 686 29.57 -11.45 19.61
C THR A 686 30.16 -10.67 20.77
N GLN A 687 30.91 -9.60 20.49
CA GLN A 687 31.64 -8.80 21.48
C GLN A 687 32.41 -9.71 22.47
N LYS A 688 32.98 -10.78 21.92
CA LYS A 688 33.72 -11.73 22.78
C LYS A 688 35.04 -11.12 23.24
N PRO A 689 35.26 -10.99 24.55
CA PRO A 689 36.53 -10.48 25.08
C PRO A 689 37.65 -11.48 24.77
N THR A 690 38.77 -10.97 24.31
CA THR A 690 39.94 -11.78 23.93
C THR A 690 41.13 -11.60 24.85
N GLY A 691 41.06 -10.63 25.77
CA GLY A 691 42.21 -10.14 26.47
C GLY A 691 43.13 -9.31 25.58
N ASN A 692 44.31 -8.94 26.09
CA ASN A 692 45.32 -8.18 25.35
C ASN A 692 46.14 -9.09 24.40
N VAL A 693 45.44 -9.70 23.41
CA VAL A 693 46.08 -10.56 22.39
C VAL A 693 45.78 -10.03 21.00
N GLN A 694 46.53 -10.47 19.98
CA GLN A 694 46.36 -10.00 18.59
C GLN A 694 45.87 -11.09 17.65
N CYS A 695 45.42 -12.21 18.20
CA CYS A 695 44.76 -13.25 17.42
C CYS A 695 43.81 -14.08 18.28
N LEU A 696 42.79 -14.65 17.66
CA LEU A 696 41.88 -15.62 18.26
C LEU A 696 41.52 -16.68 17.25
N LYS A 697 41.51 -17.94 17.67
CA LYS A 697 40.98 -19.03 16.87
C LYS A 697 39.48 -19.05 16.94
N ILE A 698 38.83 -19.02 15.80
CA ILE A 698 37.39 -19.12 15.64
C ILE A 698 37.09 -20.57 15.21
N GLU A 699 36.23 -21.27 15.95
CA GLU A 699 35.96 -22.69 15.79
C GLU A 699 34.46 -22.96 15.61
N ASN A 700 34.09 -24.22 15.35
CA ASN A 700 32.71 -24.67 15.18
C ASN A 700 31.99 -24.03 13.96
N LEU A 701 32.75 -23.72 12.92
CA LEU A 701 32.23 -23.09 11.71
C LEU A 701 31.69 -24.15 10.72
N GLN A 702 30.88 -23.71 9.77
CA GLN A 702 30.41 -24.53 8.66
C GLN A 702 31.43 -24.50 7.51
N PRO A 703 31.63 -25.61 6.78
CA PRO A 703 32.47 -25.65 5.59
C PRO A 703 31.92 -24.76 4.47
N SER A 704 32.80 -24.33 3.56
CA SER A 704 32.46 -23.57 2.33
C SER A 704 31.65 -22.30 2.57
N THR A 705 31.76 -21.73 3.78
CA THR A 705 30.93 -20.62 4.25
C THR A 705 31.76 -19.35 4.39
N ASP A 706 31.19 -18.23 3.92
CA ASP A 706 31.80 -16.92 4.09
C ASP A 706 31.46 -16.39 5.50
N TYR A 707 32.52 -16.06 6.25
CA TYR A 707 32.48 -15.39 7.54
C TYR A 707 33.14 -14.04 7.45
N PHE A 708 32.76 -13.17 8.35
CA PHE A 708 33.31 -11.82 8.47
C PHE A 708 33.70 -11.58 9.92
N TYR A 709 34.75 -10.81 10.16
CA TYR A 709 35.05 -10.40 11.52
C TYR A 709 35.56 -8.96 11.57
N ARG A 710 35.39 -8.35 12.73
CA ARG A 710 35.91 -7.03 13.10
C ARG A 710 36.30 -7.02 14.56
N ILE A 711 37.14 -6.10 14.93
CA ILE A 711 37.75 -5.99 16.26
C ILE A 711 37.46 -4.62 16.83
N THR A 712 37.15 -4.55 18.13
CA THR A 712 37.16 -3.32 18.92
C THR A 712 38.19 -3.45 20.02
N ALA A 713 38.86 -2.35 20.37
CA ALA A 713 39.87 -2.30 21.45
C ALA A 713 39.30 -1.55 22.66
N SER A 714 39.79 -1.86 23.86
CA SER A 714 39.44 -1.14 25.09
C SER A 714 40.68 -0.90 25.96
N ASP A 715 40.75 0.25 26.60
CA ASP A 715 41.75 0.57 27.61
C ASP A 715 41.27 0.24 29.06
N GLY A 716 40.08 -0.34 29.18
CA GLY A 716 39.37 -0.64 30.42
C GLY A 716 38.38 0.41 30.85
N ASN A 717 38.34 1.59 30.23
CA ASN A 717 37.38 2.65 30.44
C ASN A 717 36.61 2.97 29.17
N LEU A 718 37.24 2.84 28.04
CA LEU A 718 36.74 3.21 26.74
C LEU A 718 36.83 2.06 25.75
N THR A 719 35.94 2.07 24.76
CA THR A 719 35.95 1.13 23.63
C THR A 719 36.16 1.92 22.33
N SER A 720 37.07 1.46 21.50
CA SER A 720 37.36 2.08 20.22
C SER A 720 36.22 1.94 19.20
N LEU A 721 36.29 2.69 18.11
CA LEU A 721 35.56 2.34 16.89
C LEU A 721 35.96 0.93 16.42
N PRO A 722 35.10 0.19 15.74
CA PRO A 722 35.43 -1.10 15.17
C PRO A 722 36.46 -0.96 14.04
N SER A 723 37.24 -1.99 13.85
CA SER A 723 38.18 -2.13 12.73
C SER A 723 37.46 -2.20 11.39
N ASN A 724 38.28 -2.22 10.31
CA ASN A 724 37.80 -2.75 9.05
C ASN A 724 37.25 -4.17 9.21
N ILE A 725 36.34 -4.55 8.32
CA ILE A 725 35.75 -5.90 8.25
C ILE A 725 36.67 -6.77 7.38
N VAL A 726 37.01 -7.97 7.85
CA VAL A 726 37.78 -8.97 7.12
C VAL A 726 36.87 -10.13 6.73
N LYS A 727 36.82 -10.45 5.44
CA LYS A 727 36.09 -11.59 4.89
C LYS A 727 36.97 -12.84 4.92
N VAL A 728 36.41 -13.97 5.36
CA VAL A 728 37.09 -15.27 5.44
C VAL A 728 36.16 -16.37 4.90
N ARG A 729 36.61 -17.15 3.93
CA ARG A 729 35.85 -18.31 3.47
C ARG A 729 36.47 -19.59 4.02
N THR A 730 35.71 -20.39 4.74
CA THR A 730 36.13 -21.72 5.20
C THR A 730 36.31 -22.68 4.02
N LEU A 731 37.23 -23.64 4.16
CA LEU A 731 37.50 -24.62 3.13
C LEU A 731 36.35 -25.63 2.97
N ASP A 732 36.35 -26.32 1.84
CA ASP A 732 35.41 -27.44 1.60
C ASP A 732 35.75 -28.61 2.54
N THR A 733 34.73 -29.35 2.93
CA THR A 733 34.96 -30.60 3.69
C THR A 733 35.81 -31.59 2.85
N PRO A 734 36.99 -32.02 3.30
CA PRO A 734 37.84 -32.88 2.49
C PRO A 734 37.18 -34.20 2.17
N SER A 735 36.97 -34.51 0.92
CA SER A 735 36.52 -35.82 0.44
C SER A 735 37.68 -36.79 0.33
N ARG A 736 38.28 -37.23 1.41
CA ARG A 736 39.42 -38.17 1.67
C ARG A 736 40.64 -37.49 2.27
N VAL A 737 41.15 -38.03 3.33
CA VAL A 737 42.29 -37.65 4.10
C VAL A 737 43.50 -37.41 3.19
N PRO A 738 44.00 -36.16 3.01
CA PRO A 738 45.35 -35.91 2.56
C PRO A 738 46.29 -35.93 3.75
N ALA A 739 47.53 -36.37 3.55
CA ALA A 739 48.59 -36.32 4.54
C ALA A 739 48.68 -34.90 5.12
N THR A 740 48.68 -34.81 6.45
CA THR A 740 48.90 -33.57 7.20
C THR A 740 50.09 -32.81 6.69
N PRO A 741 49.98 -31.53 6.28
CA PRO A 741 51.19 -30.68 6.10
C PRO A 741 51.87 -30.53 7.44
N GLU A 742 53.20 -30.69 7.48
CA GLU A 742 53.98 -30.45 8.69
C GLU A 742 53.70 -28.99 9.17
N LYS A 743 53.06 -28.87 10.31
CA LYS A 743 52.87 -27.59 10.98
C LYS A 743 54.24 -27.06 11.42
N VAL A 744 54.66 -25.93 10.91
CA VAL A 744 55.88 -25.26 11.33
C VAL A 744 55.51 -24.08 12.23
N LEU A 745 55.85 -24.17 13.50
CA LEU A 745 55.74 -23.05 14.43
C LEU A 745 56.94 -22.12 14.24
N ILE A 746 56.72 -20.92 13.73
CA ILE A 746 57.71 -19.86 13.67
C ILE A 746 57.53 -18.99 14.90
N VAL A 747 58.57 -18.84 15.68
CA VAL A 747 58.59 -18.03 16.88
C VAL A 747 59.57 -16.89 16.70
N SER A 748 59.14 -15.70 16.98
CA SER A 748 59.94 -14.47 16.99
C SER A 748 59.83 -13.78 18.35
N ALA A 749 60.93 -13.24 18.87
CA ALA A 749 60.89 -12.44 20.09
C ALA A 749 61.68 -11.16 19.90
N ASN A 750 61.09 -10.04 20.27
CA ASN A 750 61.72 -8.74 20.26
C ASN A 750 61.64 -8.15 21.69
N GLY A 751 62.77 -8.18 22.40
CA GLY A 751 62.78 -7.86 23.82
C GLY A 751 61.92 -8.78 24.64
N LYS A 752 60.89 -8.26 25.30
CA LYS A 752 59.93 -9.03 26.09
C LYS A 752 58.67 -9.41 25.29
N GLU A 753 58.61 -9.07 24.03
CA GLU A 753 57.47 -9.39 23.17
C GLU A 753 57.72 -10.68 22.40
N LEU A 754 56.80 -11.61 22.53
CA LEU A 754 56.75 -12.88 21.84
C LEU A 754 55.74 -12.81 20.71
N THR A 755 56.11 -13.23 19.50
CA THR A 755 55.18 -13.38 18.37
C THR A 755 55.35 -14.77 17.78
N THR A 756 54.23 -15.42 17.45
CA THR A 756 54.22 -16.79 16.91
C THR A 756 53.33 -16.86 15.67
N SER A 757 53.67 -17.75 14.75
CA SER A 757 52.85 -17.99 13.55
C SER A 757 51.60 -18.82 13.80
N LEU A 758 51.48 -19.41 14.95
CA LEU A 758 50.36 -20.25 15.39
C LEU A 758 49.93 -19.84 16.80
N PRO A 759 48.68 -19.98 17.19
CA PRO A 759 48.29 -19.80 18.55
C PRO A 759 49.02 -20.76 19.51
N VAL A 760 49.57 -20.21 20.58
CA VAL A 760 50.40 -20.95 21.52
C VAL A 760 49.96 -20.70 22.96
N THR A 761 50.15 -21.71 23.79
CA THR A 761 50.12 -21.54 25.24
C THR A 761 51.55 -21.34 25.75
N VAL A 762 51.80 -20.26 26.47
CA VAL A 762 53.10 -19.91 27.03
C VAL A 762 53.15 -20.22 28.53
N TYR A 763 54.20 -20.93 28.90
CA TYR A 763 54.45 -21.30 30.30
C TYR A 763 55.78 -20.68 30.74
N ASP A 764 55.88 -20.35 32.04
CA ASP A 764 57.16 -20.13 32.67
C ASP A 764 57.89 -21.43 32.93
N ILE A 765 59.14 -21.36 33.42
CA ILE A 765 59.96 -22.53 33.69
C ILE A 765 59.38 -23.39 34.86
N ALA A 766 58.51 -22.81 35.67
CA ALA A 766 57.82 -23.53 36.76
C ALA A 766 56.52 -24.18 36.30
N GLY A 767 56.17 -24.09 35.01
CA GLY A 767 54.95 -24.67 34.41
C GLY A 767 53.71 -23.85 34.65
N ARG A 768 53.81 -22.60 35.13
CA ARG A 768 52.66 -21.68 35.27
C ARG A 768 52.34 -21.08 33.95
N ILE A 769 51.02 -21.01 33.63
CA ILE A 769 50.53 -20.43 32.37
C ILE A 769 50.72 -18.91 32.43
N ILE A 770 51.40 -18.35 31.45
CA ILE A 770 51.57 -16.89 31.22
C ILE A 770 50.53 -16.36 30.22
N ALA A 771 50.30 -17.11 29.17
CA ALA A 771 49.29 -16.78 28.15
C ALA A 771 48.75 -18.10 27.56
N VAL A 772 47.48 -18.09 27.11
CA VAL A 772 46.82 -19.25 26.51
C VAL A 772 46.28 -18.88 25.16
N ASP A 773 46.58 -19.70 24.18
CA ASP A 773 46.02 -19.64 22.83
C ASP A 773 46.22 -18.26 22.14
N VAL A 774 47.46 -17.76 22.21
CA VAL A 774 47.84 -16.43 21.72
C VAL A 774 48.84 -16.52 20.58
N CYS A 775 48.78 -15.59 19.59
CA CYS A 775 49.79 -15.39 18.58
C CYS A 775 50.82 -14.30 18.95
N SER A 776 50.59 -13.55 20.01
CA SER A 776 51.52 -12.60 20.57
C SER A 776 51.32 -12.44 22.10
N ALA A 777 52.38 -12.31 22.84
CA ALA A 777 52.33 -12.12 24.30
C ALA A 777 53.45 -11.24 24.80
N LYS A 778 53.16 -10.34 25.74
CA LYS A 778 54.18 -9.59 26.48
C LYS A 778 54.62 -10.37 27.69
N LEU A 779 55.88 -10.76 27.76
CA LEU A 779 56.39 -11.60 28.81
C LEU A 779 56.80 -10.76 30.03
N PRO A 780 56.54 -11.22 31.24
CA PRO A 780 56.72 -10.38 32.46
C PRO A 780 58.17 -10.05 32.77
N SER A 781 59.11 -10.89 32.34
CA SER A 781 60.52 -10.70 32.61
C SER A 781 61.41 -11.36 31.55
N ALA A 782 62.68 -10.99 31.49
CA ALA A 782 63.69 -11.80 30.80
C ALA A 782 63.76 -13.18 31.50
N GLY A 783 63.94 -14.25 30.73
CA GLY A 783 63.91 -15.64 31.26
C GLY A 783 63.72 -16.70 30.23
N ILE A 784 63.42 -17.91 30.70
CA ILE A 784 63.11 -19.07 29.87
C ILE A 784 61.61 -19.33 29.90
N TYR A 785 61.03 -19.49 28.73
CA TYR A 785 59.64 -19.83 28.56
C TYR A 785 59.46 -21.07 27.70
N LEU A 786 58.40 -21.83 27.96
CA LEU A 786 58.00 -22.96 27.17
C LEU A 786 56.73 -22.60 26.37
N ILE A 787 56.77 -22.91 25.09
CA ILE A 787 55.67 -22.60 24.18
C ILE A 787 55.09 -23.92 23.67
N ARG A 788 53.80 -24.08 23.84
CA ARG A 788 53.06 -25.25 23.37
C ARG A 788 52.00 -24.83 22.36
N THR A 789 51.88 -25.53 21.25
CA THR A 789 50.76 -25.48 20.32
C THR A 789 50.36 -26.92 19.99
N ASP A 790 49.06 -27.10 19.57
CA ASP A 790 48.55 -28.45 19.32
C ASP A 790 49.22 -29.10 18.12
N GLY A 791 49.69 -30.32 18.31
CA GLY A 791 50.27 -31.14 17.28
C GLY A 791 51.78 -30.89 17.02
N LEU A 792 52.44 -30.02 17.80
CA LEU A 792 53.84 -29.77 17.69
C LEU A 792 54.59 -29.99 19.03
N PRO A 793 55.89 -30.32 19.00
CA PRO A 793 56.72 -30.44 20.23
C PRO A 793 56.77 -29.09 20.95
N VAL A 794 56.83 -29.15 22.27
CA VAL A 794 57.03 -27.96 23.09
C VAL A 794 58.36 -27.30 22.75
N GLN A 795 58.33 -26.03 22.41
CA GLN A 795 59.56 -25.26 22.12
C GLN A 795 59.99 -24.48 23.35
N LYS A 796 61.27 -24.35 23.54
CA LYS A 796 61.94 -23.53 24.58
C LYS A 796 62.44 -22.25 23.96
N ILE A 797 62.01 -21.11 24.51
CA ILE A 797 62.48 -19.78 24.09
C ILE A 797 63.20 -19.13 25.25
N ILE A 798 64.24 -18.37 24.94
CA ILE A 798 65.02 -17.60 25.91
C ILE A 798 64.81 -16.11 25.54
N ILE A 799 64.35 -15.33 26.50
CA ILE A 799 64.15 -13.90 26.38
C ILE A 799 65.28 -13.21 27.20
N PHE A 800 66.00 -12.34 26.61
CA PHE A 800 67.17 -11.64 27.18
C PHE A 800 66.83 -10.30 27.75
#